data_2d5af4caf483682a18ef9a9afb35ed8e
#
_entry.id   2d5af4caf483682a18ef9a9afb35ed8e
#
_cell.length_a   1.000
_cell.length_b   1.000
_cell.length_c   1.000
_cell.angle_alpha   90.00
_cell.angle_beta   90.00
_cell.angle_gamma   90.00
#
_symmetry.space_group_name_H-M   'P 1'
#
loop_
_entity.id
_entity.type
_entity.pdbx_description
1 polymer ?
#
loop_
_entity_poly.entity_id
_entity_poly.type
_entity_poly.pdbx_seq_one_letter_code
_entity_poly.pdbx_strand_id
1 'polypeptide(L)'
;MKNKRIVYLPILTVAVVVMLAGVAIAANNSTGNRIWDANENMSLEYTWTALSYSGFYYDLDSGVGSETLTIKLDSNTDRSIGEGDLEYSTSPITTSFEQGDWGSYQVIGFMADNTGFTDDVSLISDGILTKVLLDNDEKVSLYSGSSLVLEEGYELNIVEVDLNGNSVMVTLEKDGTEIDTDIVSSNDDYVYETEIGTEDVAIIAVHIDSIFQGRETNAVFVEGVFQISENYVEVQGGDSFGRMEVTSLSFDEIAMENSGSISLGRGNTITIMGKLKFVVADDSTLRFGPVLDMSQPGIYELRGTVAENEELIWTPLNFEGFYYNIDEGVGTESLEITDLSGRSVSQGDLVYRSEPLDVSFERDDWGKFQVIGFMAEKYFAGYPDNEFTDDVSLLSNGQLSKVLIDDDSKKSLYTGSSLILEEGYELYVVEVDLNGNSVMVNLVKDGDDIDTDIISANDDYVYEMDIGSTDDVPIIVVHFDEIFRGTETNAVFVEGIFQISGDVIEIEAGERFGRMEVSSFSQNEIILENRDSVSLTRGNTINVMGDISFKVADAGDVRYYPFVQVSTLPSQSLSIDMPAVIRQNEAVEIEVTSRGAAVDDAAVMFGNNNAGRTATDGTVSYTPQSAGTFTVTAEKEGFVSASKRVEVISPEDASRKLVIEVSPETAIEGDTITISVITAIGGDPVEGVQVYYDNNLIGTTDKDGTLVYTVTEPGMHKLSTFADDYLEAELNLEVLALEAKFSYSNLQVTPLLVRTGEDVTVTVDVMNTGTSAGQTDVQLLINGTVAGSENVSLDAGEETTVTFTISQDEAGSYEVQVGDSTAVFEVETSALPAPGIAVAVIAVMTMALLIRRKEGKK
;
A
#
# COMPACT_ATOMS: atom_id res chain seq x y z
N MET A 1 -13.07 -21.22 -78.29
CA MET A 1 -13.06 -22.53 -77.65
C MET A 1 -11.59 -22.80 -77.26
N LYS A 2 -11.27 -22.52 -75.99
CA LYS A 2 -10.10 -23.09 -75.28
C LYS A 2 -10.38 -22.93 -73.81
N ASN A 3 -10.73 -24.04 -73.18
CA ASN A 3 -10.93 -24.19 -71.76
C ASN A 3 -9.63 -23.89 -71.01
N LYS A 4 -9.57 -22.89 -70.18
CA LYS A 4 -8.57 -22.75 -69.14
C LYS A 4 -9.09 -23.43 -67.87
N ARG A 5 -8.52 -24.56 -67.49
CA ARG A 5 -8.67 -25.15 -66.20
C ARG A 5 -7.89 -24.29 -65.17
N ILE A 6 -8.60 -23.74 -64.24
CA ILE A 6 -8.04 -23.15 -63.01
C ILE A 6 -7.78 -24.32 -62.08
N VAL A 7 -6.51 -24.58 -61.82
CA VAL A 7 -6.05 -25.50 -60.79
C VAL A 7 -6.10 -24.75 -59.47
N TYR A 8 -7.07 -25.09 -58.61
CA TYR A 8 -7.04 -24.71 -57.22
C TYR A 8 -5.96 -25.54 -56.52
N LEU A 9 -4.91 -24.85 -56.11
CA LEU A 9 -3.95 -25.34 -55.14
C LEU A 9 -4.62 -25.24 -53.79
N PRO A 10 -4.81 -26.29 -53.01
CA PRO A 10 -5.26 -26.12 -51.64
C PRO A 10 -4.11 -25.53 -50.84
N ILE A 11 -4.29 -24.33 -50.34
CA ILE A 11 -3.50 -23.77 -49.26
C ILE A 11 -3.76 -24.68 -48.07
N LEU A 12 -2.79 -25.49 -47.75
CA LEU A 12 -2.73 -26.26 -46.53
C LEU A 12 -2.46 -25.24 -45.44
N THR A 13 -3.52 -24.78 -44.82
CA THR A 13 -3.45 -24.09 -43.54
C THR A 13 -2.92 -25.14 -42.56
N VAL A 14 -1.66 -25.14 -42.28
CA VAL A 14 -1.11 -25.81 -41.10
C VAL A 14 -1.56 -24.97 -39.94
N ALA A 15 -2.70 -25.33 -39.38
CA ALA A 15 -3.04 -24.96 -38.01
C ALA A 15 -1.94 -25.62 -37.15
N VAL A 16 -0.95 -24.87 -36.78
CA VAL A 16 -0.08 -25.21 -35.66
C VAL A 16 -1.00 -25.09 -34.45
N VAL A 17 -1.67 -26.19 -34.12
CA VAL A 17 -2.17 -26.44 -32.77
C VAL A 17 -0.90 -26.56 -31.94
N VAL A 18 -0.39 -25.46 -31.42
CA VAL A 18 0.48 -25.50 -30.27
C VAL A 18 -0.44 -26.02 -29.16
N MET A 19 -0.45 -27.34 -29.01
CA MET A 19 -0.82 -27.88 -27.71
C MET A 19 0.10 -27.19 -26.72
N LEU A 20 -0.44 -26.32 -25.89
CA LEU A 20 0.08 -26.06 -24.58
C LEU A 20 0.10 -27.41 -23.80
N ALA A 21 1.05 -28.29 -24.17
CA ALA A 21 1.69 -29.04 -23.14
C ALA A 21 2.26 -27.95 -22.24
N GLY A 22 1.70 -27.81 -21.03
CA GLY A 22 2.39 -27.10 -19.99
C GLY A 22 3.85 -27.51 -20.14
N VAL A 23 4.74 -26.55 -20.40
CA VAL A 23 6.16 -26.81 -20.40
C VAL A 23 6.40 -27.25 -18.96
N ALA A 24 6.25 -28.56 -18.73
CA ALA A 24 6.93 -29.21 -17.65
C ALA A 24 8.39 -28.88 -17.93
N ILE A 25 8.87 -27.78 -17.35
CA ILE A 25 10.30 -27.50 -17.25
C ILE A 25 10.82 -28.74 -16.57
N ALA A 26 11.48 -29.60 -17.35
CA ALA A 26 12.08 -30.82 -16.85
C ALA A 26 12.85 -30.41 -15.59
N ALA A 27 12.58 -31.09 -14.50
CA ALA A 27 13.25 -30.92 -13.23
C ALA A 27 14.76 -31.17 -13.38
N ASN A 28 15.45 -30.22 -13.92
CA ASN A 28 16.80 -29.87 -13.55
C ASN A 28 16.62 -28.95 -12.37
N ASN A 29 17.16 -29.30 -11.21
CA ASN A 29 17.22 -28.48 -10.01
C ASN A 29 17.12 -27.00 -10.36
N SER A 30 15.90 -26.52 -10.61
CA SER A 30 15.71 -25.13 -11.02
C SER A 30 15.72 -24.33 -9.73
N THR A 31 16.90 -23.81 -9.40
CA THR A 31 17.16 -22.87 -8.31
C THR A 31 16.44 -21.53 -8.52
N GLY A 32 15.49 -21.45 -9.44
CA GLY A 32 14.82 -20.22 -9.85
C GLY A 32 13.39 -20.02 -9.37
N ASN A 33 12.69 -21.04 -8.88
CA ASN A 33 11.30 -20.89 -8.48
C ASN A 33 11.19 -20.32 -7.05
N ARG A 34 10.35 -19.28 -6.89
CA ARG A 34 10.05 -18.70 -5.56
C ARG A 34 8.98 -19.50 -4.79
N ILE A 35 8.15 -20.30 -5.46
CA ILE A 35 7.11 -21.11 -4.87
C ILE A 35 7.51 -22.59 -4.88
N TRP A 36 7.45 -23.23 -3.73
CA TRP A 36 7.54 -24.68 -3.61
C TRP A 36 6.16 -25.31 -3.83
N ASP A 37 6.02 -26.22 -4.81
CA ASP A 37 4.77 -26.87 -5.17
C ASP A 37 4.93 -28.40 -5.18
N ALA A 38 4.08 -29.07 -4.42
CA ALA A 38 4.06 -30.56 -4.35
C ALA A 38 3.75 -31.24 -5.69
N ASN A 39 3.04 -30.57 -6.60
CA ASN A 39 2.70 -31.12 -7.92
C ASN A 39 3.86 -31.05 -8.93
N GLU A 40 4.81 -30.12 -8.74
CA GLU A 40 5.94 -29.92 -9.64
C GLU A 40 7.10 -30.90 -9.41
N ASN A 41 6.93 -31.94 -8.57
CA ASN A 41 7.97 -32.90 -8.18
C ASN A 41 9.27 -32.23 -7.70
N MET A 42 9.16 -31.14 -7.00
CA MET A 42 10.30 -30.42 -6.43
C MET A 42 11.02 -31.27 -5.37
N SER A 43 12.30 -30.95 -5.14
CA SER A 43 13.07 -31.63 -4.09
C SER A 43 12.46 -31.35 -2.71
N LEU A 44 12.44 -32.38 -1.85
CA LEU A 44 12.05 -32.23 -0.43
C LEU A 44 13.08 -31.41 0.35
N GLU A 45 14.31 -31.31 -0.12
CA GLU A 45 15.28 -30.34 0.29
C GLU A 45 15.35 -29.25 -0.79
N TYR A 46 14.94 -28.02 -0.46
CA TYR A 46 14.83 -26.93 -1.40
C TYR A 46 15.45 -25.65 -0.82
N THR A 47 16.21 -24.93 -1.65
CA THR A 47 16.90 -23.73 -1.23
C THR A 47 16.46 -22.54 -2.08
N TRP A 48 15.96 -21.52 -1.43
CA TRP A 48 15.83 -20.18 -2.00
C TRP A 48 17.15 -19.44 -1.82
N THR A 49 17.56 -18.75 -2.86
CA THR A 49 18.78 -17.94 -2.87
C THR A 49 18.44 -16.52 -3.30
N ALA A 50 19.39 -15.62 -3.22
CA ALA A 50 19.23 -14.28 -3.75
C ALA A 50 18.93 -14.22 -5.27
N LEU A 51 19.14 -15.28 -6.02
CA LEU A 51 18.75 -15.38 -7.43
C LEU A 51 17.24 -15.66 -7.61
N SER A 52 16.62 -16.40 -6.69
CA SER A 52 15.24 -16.89 -6.83
C SER A 52 14.23 -16.14 -5.95
N TYR A 53 14.69 -15.37 -4.98
CA TYR A 53 13.82 -14.62 -4.07
C TYR A 53 14.26 -13.15 -3.98
N SER A 54 13.36 -12.24 -4.31
CA SER A 54 13.62 -10.80 -4.40
C SER A 54 13.95 -10.14 -3.06
N GLY A 55 13.47 -10.70 -1.94
CA GLY A 55 13.75 -10.18 -0.60
C GLY A 55 15.19 -10.38 -0.14
N PHE A 56 15.97 -11.27 -0.77
CA PHE A 56 17.36 -11.49 -0.43
C PHE A 56 18.30 -10.54 -1.20
N TYR A 57 19.34 -10.06 -0.51
CA TYR A 57 20.30 -9.13 -1.10
C TYR A 57 21.11 -9.79 -2.23
N TYR A 58 21.16 -9.12 -3.36
CA TYR A 58 21.93 -9.53 -4.54
C TYR A 58 22.64 -8.33 -5.16
N ASP A 59 23.96 -8.38 -5.18
CA ASP A 59 24.78 -7.44 -5.92
C ASP A 59 24.82 -7.85 -7.41
N LEU A 60 24.14 -7.08 -8.22
CA LEU A 60 24.01 -7.36 -9.66
C LEU A 60 25.34 -7.26 -10.40
N ASP A 61 26.23 -6.35 -9.99
CA ASP A 61 27.50 -6.07 -10.67
C ASP A 61 28.54 -7.13 -10.41
N SER A 62 28.67 -7.59 -9.17
CA SER A 62 29.53 -8.73 -8.82
C SER A 62 28.91 -10.08 -9.17
N GLY A 63 27.58 -10.15 -9.25
CA GLY A 63 26.83 -11.38 -9.50
C GLY A 63 26.75 -12.30 -8.27
N VAL A 64 26.80 -11.74 -7.07
CA VAL A 64 26.82 -12.49 -5.81
C VAL A 64 25.66 -12.10 -4.92
N GLY A 65 25.03 -13.09 -4.29
CA GLY A 65 24.04 -12.90 -3.23
C GLY A 65 24.53 -13.33 -1.88
N SER A 66 24.04 -12.71 -0.81
CA SER A 66 24.47 -12.98 0.55
C SER A 66 23.65 -14.09 1.23
N GLU A 67 22.37 -14.19 0.97
CA GLU A 67 21.40 -14.96 1.77
C GLU A 67 20.93 -16.25 1.09
N THR A 68 20.69 -17.26 1.90
CA THR A 68 20.03 -18.52 1.51
C THR A 68 19.04 -18.98 2.57
N LEU A 69 17.94 -19.61 2.15
CA LEU A 69 16.96 -20.25 3.01
C LEU A 69 16.70 -21.66 2.49
N THR A 70 17.02 -22.66 3.27
CA THR A 70 16.86 -24.07 2.91
C THR A 70 15.81 -24.73 3.78
N ILE A 71 14.85 -25.44 3.16
CA ILE A 71 13.89 -26.28 3.86
C ILE A 71 14.22 -27.76 3.63
N LYS A 72 13.84 -28.59 4.61
CA LYS A 72 13.81 -30.04 4.52
C LYS A 72 12.44 -30.55 4.93
N LEU A 73 11.72 -31.18 4.00
CA LEU A 73 10.40 -31.75 4.24
C LEU A 73 10.49 -33.27 4.31
N ASP A 74 9.75 -33.90 5.20
CA ASP A 74 9.68 -35.37 5.28
C ASP A 74 8.94 -36.01 4.07
N SER A 75 7.96 -35.28 3.53
CA SER A 75 7.21 -35.68 2.34
C SER A 75 6.54 -34.47 1.66
N ASN A 76 6.09 -34.63 0.41
CA ASN A 76 5.37 -33.59 -0.34
C ASN A 76 3.93 -33.34 0.16
N THR A 77 3.46 -34.09 1.14
CA THR A 77 2.14 -33.90 1.77
C THR A 77 2.24 -33.50 3.23
N ASP A 78 3.44 -33.38 3.77
CA ASP A 78 3.67 -32.97 5.14
C ASP A 78 3.58 -31.46 5.25
N ARG A 79 2.63 -30.99 6.04
CA ARG A 79 2.41 -29.57 6.30
C ARG A 79 3.11 -29.10 7.57
N SER A 80 4.29 -29.63 7.84
CA SER A 80 5.11 -29.28 8.98
C SER A 80 6.59 -29.26 8.60
N ILE A 81 7.29 -28.22 8.97
CA ILE A 81 8.75 -28.16 8.94
C ILE A 81 9.21 -28.55 10.34
N GLY A 82 10.01 -29.61 10.48
CA GLY A 82 10.54 -30.07 11.79
C GLY A 82 11.50 -29.04 12.40
N GLU A 83 11.80 -29.21 13.69
CA GLU A 83 12.86 -28.43 14.38
C GLU A 83 14.21 -28.65 13.69
N GLY A 84 14.93 -27.62 13.32
CA GLY A 84 16.21 -27.65 12.61
C GLY A 84 16.11 -28.01 11.10
N ASP A 85 14.90 -28.12 10.54
CA ASP A 85 14.67 -28.43 9.11
C ASP A 85 14.47 -27.17 8.25
N LEU A 86 14.45 -25.97 8.86
CA LEU A 86 14.55 -24.68 8.18
C LEU A 86 15.88 -24.04 8.55
N GLU A 87 16.77 -23.93 7.58
CA GLU A 87 18.11 -23.37 7.74
C GLU A 87 18.21 -22.04 6.97
N TYR A 88 18.65 -20.99 7.63
CA TYR A 88 18.96 -19.71 7.00
C TYR A 88 20.45 -19.45 7.18
N SER A 89 21.13 -19.02 6.12
CA SER A 89 22.49 -18.55 6.24
C SER A 89 22.70 -17.27 5.42
N THR A 90 23.57 -16.41 5.93
CA THR A 90 24.00 -15.23 5.20
C THR A 90 25.50 -15.01 5.37
N SER A 91 26.14 -14.58 4.27
CA SER A 91 27.58 -14.35 4.21
C SER A 91 27.85 -12.94 3.66
N PRO A 92 28.83 -12.21 4.20
CA PRO A 92 29.20 -10.90 3.68
C PRO A 92 29.75 -11.00 2.28
N ILE A 93 29.41 -10.06 1.44
CA ILE A 93 29.97 -9.89 0.11
C ILE A 93 30.68 -8.56 -0.01
N THR A 94 31.73 -8.51 -0.83
CA THR A 94 32.47 -7.28 -1.09
C THR A 94 31.84 -6.56 -2.27
N THR A 95 31.36 -5.34 -2.08
CA THR A 95 30.87 -4.46 -3.13
C THR A 95 31.73 -3.20 -3.24
N SER A 96 31.71 -2.52 -4.38
CA SER A 96 32.42 -1.25 -4.56
C SER A 96 31.52 -0.11 -4.12
N PHE A 97 32.10 0.97 -3.57
CA PHE A 97 31.38 2.21 -3.44
C PHE A 97 30.97 2.74 -4.83
N GLU A 98 29.84 3.42 -4.93
CA GLU A 98 29.45 4.13 -6.14
C GLU A 98 30.50 5.20 -6.49
N GLN A 99 31.08 5.89 -5.51
CA GLN A 99 32.28 6.72 -5.71
C GLN A 99 33.51 5.82 -5.92
N GLY A 100 33.90 5.60 -7.19
CA GLY A 100 34.87 4.60 -7.60
C GLY A 100 36.28 4.70 -7.01
N ASP A 101 36.66 5.88 -6.49
CA ASP A 101 37.98 6.08 -5.89
C ASP A 101 38.06 5.62 -4.43
N TRP A 102 36.91 5.37 -3.77
CA TRP A 102 36.87 4.93 -2.35
C TRP A 102 37.14 3.43 -2.16
N GLY A 103 37.13 2.64 -3.24
CA GLY A 103 37.44 1.22 -3.18
C GLY A 103 36.21 0.36 -2.94
N SER A 104 36.22 -0.47 -1.91
CA SER A 104 35.14 -1.42 -1.65
C SER A 104 34.85 -1.56 -0.15
N TYR A 105 33.64 -1.97 0.16
CA TYR A 105 33.18 -2.31 1.51
C TYR A 105 32.50 -3.68 1.51
N GLN A 106 32.20 -4.20 2.69
CA GLN A 106 31.42 -5.43 2.82
C GLN A 106 29.97 -5.11 3.15
N VAL A 107 29.06 -5.81 2.50
CA VAL A 107 27.61 -5.75 2.74
C VAL A 107 27.08 -7.16 2.98
N ILE A 108 26.07 -7.28 3.81
CA ILE A 108 25.41 -8.54 4.13
C ILE A 108 23.90 -8.30 4.19
N GLY A 109 23.10 -9.09 3.49
CA GLY A 109 21.65 -9.11 3.71
C GLY A 109 21.34 -9.82 5.03
N PHE A 110 20.36 -9.38 5.78
CA PHE A 110 19.98 -10.01 7.03
C PHE A 110 18.46 -9.98 7.22
N MET A 111 17.85 -11.16 7.26
CA MET A 111 16.40 -11.33 7.45
C MET A 111 15.54 -10.65 6.39
N ALA A 112 15.98 -10.67 5.13
CA ALA A 112 15.35 -9.97 4.00
C ALA A 112 15.26 -8.43 4.20
N ASP A 113 16.15 -7.86 5.00
CA ASP A 113 16.41 -6.43 5.06
C ASP A 113 17.80 -6.16 4.45
N ASN A 114 17.87 -5.30 3.43
CA ASN A 114 19.10 -5.04 2.69
C ASN A 114 20.03 -4.18 3.52
N THR A 115 20.72 -4.79 4.50
CA THR A 115 21.55 -3.92 5.31
C THR A 115 22.47 -4.64 6.28
N GLY A 116 23.69 -4.63 5.97
CA GLY A 116 24.74 -4.95 6.92
C GLY A 116 26.05 -4.40 6.39
N PHE A 117 26.41 -3.16 6.77
CA PHE A 117 27.74 -2.65 6.52
C PHE A 117 28.73 -3.33 7.46
N THR A 118 29.86 -3.74 6.93
CA THR A 118 31.05 -4.12 7.69
C THR A 118 32.28 -3.65 6.92
N ASP A 119 33.09 -2.82 7.54
CA ASP A 119 34.37 -2.35 6.99
C ASP A 119 35.51 -3.35 7.26
N ASP A 120 36.76 -2.94 7.00
CA ASP A 120 37.97 -3.72 7.36
C ASP A 120 38.08 -4.07 8.87
N VAL A 121 37.25 -3.43 9.72
CA VAL A 121 37.18 -3.67 11.19
C VAL A 121 36.18 -4.78 11.51
N SER A 122 35.56 -5.42 10.50
CA SER A 122 34.69 -6.59 10.69
C SER A 122 33.72 -6.51 11.87
N LEU A 123 32.76 -5.55 11.78
CA LEU A 123 31.66 -5.43 12.75
C LEU A 123 30.90 -6.76 12.94
N ILE A 124 30.83 -7.58 11.87
CA ILE A 124 30.16 -8.90 11.93
C ILE A 124 30.86 -9.86 12.91
N SER A 125 32.19 -9.79 13.10
CA SER A 125 32.85 -10.66 14.08
C SER A 125 32.48 -10.31 15.52
N ASP A 126 32.05 -9.08 15.76
CA ASP A 126 31.52 -8.61 17.04
C ASP A 126 29.99 -8.75 17.13
N GLY A 127 29.36 -9.30 16.05
CA GLY A 127 27.93 -9.47 15.95
C GLY A 127 27.18 -8.17 15.72
N ILE A 128 27.80 -7.18 15.13
CA ILE A 128 27.21 -5.86 14.89
C ILE A 128 26.89 -5.70 13.40
N LEU A 129 25.64 -5.33 13.09
CA LEU A 129 25.18 -5.03 11.75
C LEU A 129 24.52 -3.66 11.74
N THR A 130 24.92 -2.79 10.83
CA THR A 130 24.31 -1.46 10.63
C THR A 130 23.81 -1.28 9.21
N LYS A 131 22.89 -0.33 8.98
CA LYS A 131 22.26 -0.10 7.67
C LYS A 131 23.08 0.81 6.78
N VAL A 132 23.27 0.45 5.51
CA VAL A 132 23.67 1.40 4.47
C VAL A 132 22.44 2.24 4.12
N LEU A 133 22.53 3.54 4.34
CA LEU A 133 21.46 4.51 4.08
C LEU A 133 21.62 5.20 2.73
N LEU A 134 22.84 5.59 2.39
CA LEU A 134 23.21 6.25 1.14
C LEU A 134 24.51 5.66 0.58
N ASP A 135 24.53 5.39 -0.71
CA ASP A 135 25.72 5.16 -1.53
C ASP A 135 25.41 5.71 -2.92
N ASN A 136 25.98 6.86 -3.27
CA ASN A 136 25.55 7.64 -4.43
C ASN A 136 26.72 8.46 -4.98
N ASP A 137 26.94 8.46 -6.29
CA ASP A 137 27.96 9.25 -6.99
C ASP A 137 27.36 10.43 -7.80
N GLU A 138 26.06 10.71 -7.64
CA GLU A 138 25.43 11.82 -8.34
C GLU A 138 26.02 13.16 -7.99
N LYS A 139 26.32 13.97 -9.01
CA LYS A 139 26.88 15.29 -8.82
C LYS A 139 25.85 16.33 -8.37
N VAL A 140 26.04 16.86 -7.16
CA VAL A 140 25.20 17.88 -6.55
C VAL A 140 25.96 19.21 -6.48
N SER A 141 25.28 20.34 -6.80
CA SER A 141 25.85 21.67 -6.68
C SER A 141 25.28 22.38 -5.46
N LEU A 142 26.13 22.72 -4.51
CA LEU A 142 25.78 23.41 -3.28
C LEU A 142 26.38 24.82 -3.28
N TYR A 143 25.78 25.73 -2.53
CA TYR A 143 26.23 27.12 -2.42
C TYR A 143 26.57 27.45 -0.96
N SER A 144 27.41 28.47 -0.71
CA SER A 144 27.62 28.93 0.66
C SER A 144 26.28 29.28 1.33
N GLY A 145 26.02 28.69 2.47
CA GLY A 145 24.75 28.81 3.21
C GLY A 145 23.65 27.83 2.81
N SER A 146 23.92 26.88 1.91
CA SER A 146 23.05 25.72 1.66
C SER A 146 23.56 24.47 2.34
N SER A 147 22.70 23.45 2.49
CA SER A 147 23.03 22.16 3.10
C SER A 147 22.81 20.99 2.14
N LEU A 148 23.59 19.94 2.33
CA LEU A 148 23.30 18.61 1.82
C LEU A 148 22.51 17.87 2.89
N VAL A 149 21.26 17.55 2.58
CA VAL A 149 20.41 16.76 3.48
C VAL A 149 20.80 15.30 3.36
N LEU A 150 21.08 14.70 4.50
CA LEU A 150 21.44 13.30 4.68
C LEU A 150 20.32 12.57 5.44
N GLU A 151 20.46 11.28 5.62
CA GLU A 151 19.47 10.49 6.34
C GLU A 151 19.59 10.62 7.88
N GLU A 152 18.57 10.16 8.61
CA GLU A 152 18.54 10.16 10.10
C GLU A 152 18.73 11.55 10.74
N GLY A 153 18.30 12.62 10.07
CA GLY A 153 18.34 13.99 10.58
C GLY A 153 19.72 14.67 10.49
N TYR A 154 20.63 14.10 9.70
CA TYR A 154 21.93 14.72 9.42
C TYR A 154 21.83 15.72 8.27
N GLU A 155 22.54 16.85 8.40
CA GLU A 155 22.70 17.87 7.37
C GLU A 155 24.15 18.36 7.32
N LEU A 156 24.80 18.31 6.15
CA LEU A 156 26.13 18.88 5.94
C LEU A 156 26.00 20.27 5.35
N ASN A 157 26.25 21.29 6.16
CA ASN A 157 26.14 22.71 5.80
C ASN A 157 27.42 23.23 5.15
N ILE A 158 27.29 23.92 4.02
CA ILE A 158 28.37 24.65 3.37
C ILE A 158 28.47 26.05 4.01
N VAL A 159 29.40 26.23 4.93
CA VAL A 159 29.53 27.47 5.70
C VAL A 159 30.21 28.57 4.86
N GLU A 160 31.44 28.35 4.42
CA GLU A 160 32.21 29.32 3.68
C GLU A 160 33.26 28.68 2.78
N VAL A 161 33.49 29.24 1.59
CA VAL A 161 34.59 28.86 0.70
C VAL A 161 35.76 29.81 0.96
N ASP A 162 36.98 29.25 1.06
CA ASP A 162 38.19 30.03 1.37
C ASP A 162 38.50 31.07 0.26
N LEU A 163 39.27 32.11 0.59
CA LEU A 163 39.60 33.23 -0.30
C LEU A 163 40.34 32.83 -1.60
N ASN A 164 40.88 31.61 -1.67
CA ASN A 164 41.56 31.12 -2.87
C ASN A 164 40.69 30.12 -3.65
N GLY A 165 39.53 29.72 -3.14
CA GLY A 165 38.60 28.78 -3.72
C GLY A 165 39.12 27.33 -3.74
N ASN A 166 40.02 26.95 -2.82
CA ASN A 166 40.66 25.66 -2.75
C ASN A 166 40.13 24.77 -1.62
N SER A 167 39.43 25.35 -0.66
CA SER A 167 38.82 24.62 0.45
C SER A 167 37.48 25.20 0.84
N VAL A 168 36.68 24.43 1.49
CA VAL A 168 35.37 24.78 2.03
C VAL A 168 35.28 24.41 3.50
N MET A 169 34.73 25.31 4.31
CA MET A 169 34.37 25.02 5.69
C MET A 169 32.96 24.41 5.69
N VAL A 170 32.85 23.22 6.24
CA VAL A 170 31.60 22.50 6.38
C VAL A 170 31.27 22.30 7.85
N THR A 171 30.00 22.22 8.18
CA THR A 171 29.48 21.91 9.51
C THR A 171 28.43 20.83 9.40
N LEU A 172 28.62 19.75 10.13
CA LEU A 172 27.64 18.69 10.25
C LEU A 172 26.70 18.98 11.41
N GLU A 173 25.41 19.00 11.12
CA GLU A 173 24.35 19.10 12.12
C GLU A 173 23.55 17.79 12.17
N LYS A 174 23.06 17.48 13.37
CA LYS A 174 22.08 16.42 13.58
C LYS A 174 20.88 16.97 14.33
N ASP A 175 19.68 16.83 13.75
CA ASP A 175 18.43 17.39 14.28
C ASP A 175 18.57 18.91 14.64
N GLY A 176 19.28 19.68 13.79
CA GLY A 176 19.55 21.09 13.98
C GLY A 176 20.58 21.42 15.08
N THR A 177 21.36 20.45 15.52
CA THR A 177 22.47 20.66 16.48
C THR A 177 23.79 20.37 15.80
N GLU A 178 24.70 21.37 15.81
CA GLU A 178 26.07 21.22 15.31
C GLU A 178 26.82 20.13 16.12
N ILE A 179 27.36 19.14 15.42
CA ILE A 179 28.10 18.02 16.02
C ILE A 179 29.55 17.94 15.54
N ASP A 180 29.86 18.44 14.35
CA ASP A 180 31.20 18.45 13.80
C ASP A 180 31.41 19.64 12.85
N THR A 181 32.67 20.08 12.69
CA THR A 181 33.07 21.13 11.75
C THR A 181 34.47 20.85 11.22
N ASP A 182 34.59 20.85 9.87
CA ASP A 182 35.87 20.60 9.20
C ASP A 182 36.13 21.54 8.03
N ILE A 183 37.38 21.56 7.53
CA ILE A 183 37.80 22.30 6.33
C ILE A 183 38.28 21.32 5.28
N VAL A 184 37.47 21.08 4.28
CA VAL A 184 37.72 20.11 3.22
C VAL A 184 38.30 20.79 1.99
N SER A 185 39.34 20.21 1.36
CA SER A 185 39.91 20.72 0.12
C SER A 185 39.13 20.21 -1.09
N SER A 186 39.29 20.91 -2.23
CA SER A 186 38.78 20.38 -3.52
C SER A 186 39.47 19.05 -3.84
N ASN A 187 38.70 18.07 -4.33
CA ASN A 187 39.10 16.69 -4.59
C ASN A 187 39.61 15.95 -3.33
N ASP A 188 38.90 16.18 -2.22
CA ASP A 188 39.18 15.55 -0.91
C ASP A 188 37.84 15.15 -0.26
N ASP A 189 37.85 14.35 0.79
CA ASP A 189 36.68 13.79 1.44
C ASP A 189 36.42 14.43 2.80
N TYR A 190 35.15 14.74 3.08
CA TYR A 190 34.68 14.94 4.45
C TYR A 190 34.29 13.57 5.02
N VAL A 191 34.80 13.23 6.19
CA VAL A 191 34.51 11.96 6.87
C VAL A 191 34.12 12.25 8.32
N TYR A 192 32.96 11.73 8.73
CA TYR A 192 32.50 11.78 10.11
C TYR A 192 32.46 10.39 10.71
N GLU A 193 33.19 10.20 11.82
CA GLU A 193 33.31 8.94 12.55
C GLU A 193 32.57 9.01 13.89
N THR A 194 31.96 7.89 14.31
CA THR A 194 31.34 7.74 15.61
C THR A 194 31.55 6.31 16.15
N GLU A 195 31.40 6.14 17.47
CA GLU A 195 31.52 4.83 18.11
C GLU A 195 30.29 3.96 17.81
N ILE A 196 30.47 2.84 17.11
CA ILE A 196 29.48 1.79 16.89
C ILE A 196 29.92 0.54 17.64
N GLY A 197 29.19 0.15 18.67
CA GLY A 197 29.61 -0.91 19.58
C GLY A 197 30.83 -0.51 20.39
N THR A 198 32.00 -1.01 20.00
CA THR A 198 33.30 -0.70 20.64
C THR A 198 34.34 -0.07 19.70
N GLU A 199 33.96 0.17 18.46
CA GLU A 199 34.83 0.62 17.38
C GLU A 199 34.43 2.02 16.89
N ASP A 200 35.41 2.86 16.52
CA ASP A 200 35.17 4.12 15.81
C ASP A 200 35.00 3.82 14.33
N VAL A 201 33.83 4.12 13.79
CA VAL A 201 33.42 3.80 12.41
C VAL A 201 33.04 5.06 11.66
N ALA A 202 33.51 5.19 10.42
CA ALA A 202 33.10 6.25 9.52
C ALA A 202 31.65 6.02 9.09
N ILE A 203 30.72 6.86 9.58
CA ILE A 203 29.30 6.71 9.26
C ILE A 203 28.82 7.63 8.14
N ILE A 204 29.57 8.71 7.85
CA ILE A 204 29.28 9.64 6.73
C ILE A 204 30.60 9.92 6.02
N ALA A 205 30.61 9.77 4.70
CA ALA A 205 31.66 10.24 3.82
C ALA A 205 31.06 11.04 2.66
N VAL A 206 31.64 12.22 2.35
CA VAL A 206 31.17 13.10 1.29
C VAL A 206 32.37 13.60 0.48
N HIS A 207 32.42 13.28 -0.83
CA HIS A 207 33.49 13.74 -1.72
C HIS A 207 33.24 15.16 -2.23
N ILE A 208 34.19 16.05 -2.01
CA ILE A 208 34.17 17.42 -2.56
C ILE A 208 34.95 17.43 -3.89
N ASP A 209 34.28 17.14 -5.00
CA ASP A 209 34.90 17.07 -6.34
C ASP A 209 35.58 18.40 -6.69
N SER A 210 34.88 19.49 -6.64
CA SER A 210 35.42 20.78 -7.04
C SER A 210 34.77 21.96 -6.32
N ILE A 211 35.51 23.04 -6.21
CA ILE A 211 35.06 24.27 -5.57
C ILE A 211 35.20 25.41 -6.58
N PHE A 212 34.13 26.17 -6.76
CA PHE A 212 34.09 27.36 -7.63
C PHE A 212 33.90 28.63 -6.79
N GLN A 213 34.88 29.53 -6.86
CA GLN A 213 34.78 30.83 -6.25
C GLN A 213 34.45 31.91 -7.31
N GLY A 214 33.25 32.46 -7.23
CA GLY A 214 32.80 33.57 -8.05
C GLY A 214 32.94 34.93 -7.34
N ARG A 215 32.60 36.02 -8.04
CA ARG A 215 32.56 37.37 -7.44
C ARG A 215 31.33 37.62 -6.56
N GLU A 216 30.23 36.94 -6.88
CA GLU A 216 28.93 37.13 -6.22
C GLU A 216 28.39 35.80 -5.64
N THR A 217 28.88 34.64 -6.09
CA THR A 217 28.41 33.32 -5.67
C THR A 217 29.57 32.34 -5.63
N ASN A 218 29.66 31.57 -4.57
CA ASN A 218 30.57 30.45 -4.43
C ASN A 218 29.75 29.15 -4.53
N ALA A 219 30.29 28.17 -5.24
CA ALA A 219 29.67 26.86 -5.39
C ALA A 219 30.64 25.73 -5.02
N VAL A 220 30.11 24.71 -4.39
CA VAL A 220 30.79 23.46 -4.04
C VAL A 220 30.10 22.35 -4.80
N PHE A 221 30.86 21.53 -5.51
CA PHE A 221 30.35 20.38 -6.22
C PHE A 221 30.72 19.14 -5.43
N VAL A 222 29.69 18.42 -5.00
CA VAL A 222 29.78 17.12 -4.33
C VAL A 222 29.53 16.04 -5.36
N GLU A 223 30.36 14.99 -5.39
CA GLU A 223 30.22 13.83 -6.28
C GLU A 223 30.67 12.58 -5.51
N GLY A 224 29.76 11.98 -4.78
CA GLY A 224 29.98 10.86 -3.88
C GLY A 224 29.47 11.16 -2.47
N VAL A 225 28.48 10.40 -2.04
CA VAL A 225 27.92 10.44 -0.68
C VAL A 225 27.71 9.03 -0.21
N PHE A 226 28.31 8.69 0.92
CA PHE A 226 28.08 7.42 1.60
C PHE A 226 27.62 7.67 3.02
N GLN A 227 26.61 6.96 3.47
CA GLN A 227 26.13 7.05 4.85
C GLN A 227 25.63 5.68 5.32
N ILE A 228 26.02 5.33 6.52
CA ILE A 228 25.45 4.20 7.28
C ILE A 228 24.72 4.72 8.52
N SER A 229 23.79 3.92 9.04
CA SER A 229 23.07 4.23 10.27
C SER A 229 23.97 4.12 11.51
N GLU A 230 23.80 5.01 12.46
CA GLU A 230 24.38 4.85 13.80
C GLU A 230 23.62 3.81 14.65
N ASN A 231 22.40 3.44 14.22
CA ASN A 231 21.62 2.38 14.85
C ASN A 231 22.07 1.02 14.31
N TYR A 232 22.28 0.06 15.16
CA TYR A 232 22.74 -1.26 14.76
C TYR A 232 21.94 -2.39 15.41
N VAL A 233 21.98 -3.55 14.78
CA VAL A 233 21.47 -4.81 15.32
C VAL A 233 22.64 -5.57 15.92
N GLU A 234 22.50 -6.02 17.17
CA GLU A 234 23.46 -6.91 17.81
C GLU A 234 22.98 -8.36 17.67
N VAL A 235 23.85 -9.24 17.17
CA VAL A 235 23.59 -10.66 16.92
C VAL A 235 24.57 -11.49 17.77
N GLN A 236 24.04 -12.42 18.57
CA GLN A 236 24.85 -13.33 19.38
C GLN A 236 24.41 -14.78 19.17
N GLY A 237 25.32 -15.73 19.36
CA GLY A 237 24.95 -17.15 19.32
C GLY A 237 23.89 -17.50 20.36
N GLY A 238 22.79 -18.11 19.90
CA GLY A 238 21.61 -18.42 20.72
C GLY A 238 20.52 -17.32 20.73
N ASP A 239 20.73 -16.18 20.04
CA ASP A 239 19.67 -15.18 19.87
C ASP A 239 18.56 -15.73 18.98
N SER A 240 17.33 -15.35 19.31
CA SER A 240 16.14 -15.74 18.55
C SER A 240 15.59 -14.54 17.79
N PHE A 241 15.38 -14.72 16.49
CA PHE A 241 14.73 -13.78 15.59
C PHE A 241 13.48 -14.44 15.01
N GLY A 242 12.30 -14.09 15.53
CA GLY A 242 11.06 -14.76 15.16
C GLY A 242 11.09 -16.25 15.51
N ARG A 243 11.06 -17.11 14.51
CA ARG A 243 11.11 -18.57 14.67
C ARG A 243 12.49 -19.19 14.50
N MET A 244 13.48 -18.37 14.20
CA MET A 244 14.86 -18.78 13.95
C MET A 244 15.77 -18.45 15.11
N GLU A 245 16.72 -19.34 15.41
CA GLU A 245 17.76 -19.16 16.45
C GLU A 245 19.15 -19.16 15.81
N VAL A 246 20.03 -18.26 16.25
CA VAL A 246 21.42 -18.18 15.76
C VAL A 246 22.22 -19.39 16.24
N THR A 247 22.56 -20.26 15.33
CA THR A 247 23.36 -21.47 15.61
C THR A 247 24.87 -21.25 15.42
N SER A 248 25.24 -20.33 14.53
CA SER A 248 26.63 -19.98 14.26
C SER A 248 26.77 -18.49 13.93
N LEU A 249 27.80 -17.87 14.51
CA LEU A 249 28.23 -16.52 14.19
C LEU A 249 29.73 -16.52 13.98
N SER A 250 30.18 -16.06 12.82
CA SER A 250 31.58 -15.94 12.48
C SER A 250 31.82 -14.74 11.56
N PHE A 251 33.05 -14.40 11.30
CA PHE A 251 33.44 -13.39 10.31
C PHE A 251 32.86 -13.66 8.90
N ASP A 252 32.72 -14.94 8.52
CA ASP A 252 32.34 -15.36 7.17
C ASP A 252 30.84 -15.66 7.03
N GLU A 253 30.11 -15.86 8.15
CA GLU A 253 28.72 -16.37 8.08
C GLU A 253 27.95 -16.15 9.38
N ILE A 254 26.68 -15.83 9.23
CA ILE A 254 25.63 -15.97 10.26
C ILE A 254 24.71 -17.10 9.82
N ALA A 255 24.57 -18.14 10.64
CA ALA A 255 23.65 -19.25 10.38
C ALA A 255 22.61 -19.35 11.48
N MET A 256 21.36 -19.66 11.08
CA MET A 256 20.21 -19.83 11.95
C MET A 256 19.43 -21.08 11.57
N GLU A 257 18.77 -21.69 12.55
CA GLU A 257 17.84 -22.81 12.38
C GLU A 257 16.53 -22.51 13.12
N ASN A 258 15.42 -23.10 12.69
CA ASN A 258 14.16 -22.98 13.43
C ASN A 258 14.24 -23.73 14.77
N SER A 259 13.92 -23.04 15.86
CA SER A 259 13.99 -23.57 17.23
C SER A 259 12.79 -24.45 17.63
N GLY A 260 11.80 -24.62 16.75
CA GLY A 260 10.64 -25.47 16.92
C GLY A 260 9.97 -25.78 15.59
N SER A 261 9.01 -26.70 15.55
CA SER A 261 8.32 -27.05 14.33
C SER A 261 7.44 -25.90 13.83
N ILE A 262 7.36 -25.73 12.49
CA ILE A 262 6.57 -24.71 11.81
C ILE A 262 5.43 -25.39 11.06
N SER A 263 4.17 -25.05 11.39
CA SER A 263 3.01 -25.60 10.69
C SER A 263 2.73 -24.82 9.41
N LEU A 264 2.62 -25.54 8.28
CA LEU A 264 2.21 -25.03 6.98
C LEU A 264 0.69 -25.22 6.80
N GLY A 265 -0.10 -24.66 7.72
CA GLY A 265 -1.57 -24.68 7.66
C GLY A 265 -2.08 -24.00 6.39
N ARG A 266 -3.23 -24.45 5.87
CA ARG A 266 -3.87 -23.87 4.69
C ARG A 266 -4.23 -22.40 4.91
N GLY A 267 -4.05 -21.58 3.89
CA GLY A 267 -4.39 -20.16 3.88
C GLY A 267 -3.57 -19.30 4.84
N ASN A 268 -2.56 -19.88 5.51
CA ASN A 268 -1.81 -19.15 6.52
C ASN A 268 -0.66 -18.34 5.93
N THR A 269 -0.49 -17.14 6.46
CA THR A 269 0.75 -16.35 6.34
C THR A 269 1.53 -16.50 7.64
N ILE A 270 2.78 -16.95 7.55
CA ILE A 270 3.60 -17.34 8.70
C ILE A 270 4.85 -16.45 8.75
N THR A 271 4.99 -15.62 9.77
CA THR A 271 6.22 -14.87 9.99
C THR A 271 7.33 -15.83 10.39
N ILE A 272 8.43 -15.81 9.65
CA ILE A 272 9.63 -16.61 9.90
C ILE A 272 10.62 -15.81 10.75
N MET A 273 11.09 -14.68 10.21
CA MET A 273 11.99 -13.75 10.88
C MET A 273 12.03 -12.41 10.15
N GLY A 274 12.20 -11.30 10.87
CA GLY A 274 12.26 -9.98 10.27
C GLY A 274 11.12 -9.71 9.29
N LYS A 275 11.45 -9.37 8.05
CA LYS A 275 10.48 -9.16 6.97
C LYS A 275 10.13 -10.44 6.18
N LEU A 276 10.75 -11.57 6.51
CA LEU A 276 10.55 -12.84 5.82
C LEU A 276 9.32 -13.56 6.35
N LYS A 277 8.34 -13.81 5.49
CA LYS A 277 7.15 -14.60 5.78
C LYS A 277 7.02 -15.76 4.79
N PHE A 278 6.32 -16.84 5.18
CA PHE A 278 5.77 -17.82 4.24
C PHE A 278 4.29 -17.57 4.02
N VAL A 279 3.87 -17.60 2.77
CA VAL A 279 2.47 -17.71 2.37
C VAL A 279 2.20 -19.17 1.97
N VAL A 280 1.10 -19.76 2.48
CA VAL A 280 0.69 -21.14 2.24
C VAL A 280 -0.67 -21.16 1.56
N ALA A 281 -0.79 -21.89 0.46
CA ALA A 281 -2.03 -22.06 -0.28
C ALA A 281 -3.18 -22.62 0.58
N ASP A 282 -4.38 -22.09 0.41
CA ASP A 282 -5.62 -22.68 0.94
C ASP A 282 -6.16 -23.77 0.00
N ASP A 283 -5.34 -24.75 -0.29
CA ASP A 283 -5.65 -25.90 -1.13
C ASP A 283 -5.19 -27.21 -0.50
N SER A 284 -5.71 -28.33 -1.00
CA SER A 284 -5.28 -29.67 -0.58
C SER A 284 -3.84 -29.97 -0.97
N THR A 285 -3.38 -29.45 -2.10
CA THR A 285 -1.98 -29.50 -2.54
C THR A 285 -1.14 -28.52 -1.73
N LEU A 286 -0.02 -28.98 -1.20
CA LEU A 286 0.89 -28.11 -0.50
C LEU A 286 1.63 -27.23 -1.51
N ARG A 287 1.41 -25.91 -1.45
CA ARG A 287 2.17 -24.85 -2.12
C ARG A 287 2.50 -23.79 -1.10
N PHE A 288 3.70 -23.31 -1.09
CA PHE A 288 4.11 -22.22 -0.24
C PHE A 288 5.41 -21.59 -0.74
N GLY A 289 5.70 -20.40 -0.31
CA GLY A 289 6.95 -19.73 -0.65
C GLY A 289 7.23 -18.55 0.24
N PRO A 290 8.48 -18.06 0.24
CA PRO A 290 8.83 -16.84 0.94
C PRO A 290 8.20 -15.62 0.26
N VAL A 291 7.75 -14.68 1.08
CA VAL A 291 7.27 -13.36 0.66
C VAL A 291 7.83 -12.29 1.58
N LEU A 292 8.02 -11.10 1.02
CA LEU A 292 8.51 -9.94 1.77
C LEU A 292 7.34 -9.25 2.50
N ASP A 293 7.51 -8.97 3.78
CA ASP A 293 6.55 -8.16 4.54
C ASP A 293 6.67 -6.69 4.15
N MET A 294 5.71 -6.20 3.37
CA MET A 294 5.60 -4.81 2.91
C MET A 294 4.61 -3.99 3.75
N SER A 295 4.25 -4.44 4.95
CA SER A 295 3.30 -3.73 5.83
C SER A 295 3.83 -2.40 6.37
N GLN A 296 5.14 -2.21 6.37
CA GLN A 296 5.74 -0.94 6.75
C GLN A 296 5.81 0.01 5.53
N PRO A 297 5.60 1.33 5.74
CA PRO A 297 5.78 2.30 4.67
C PRO A 297 7.18 2.25 4.07
N GLY A 298 7.28 2.15 2.74
CA GLY A 298 8.56 2.07 2.05
C GLY A 298 8.39 1.89 0.54
N ILE A 299 9.52 1.89 -0.17
CA ILE A 299 9.61 1.51 -1.58
C ILE A 299 10.28 0.14 -1.63
N TYR A 300 9.62 -0.83 -2.25
CA TYR A 300 10.06 -2.22 -2.33
C TYR A 300 10.32 -2.59 -3.79
N GLU A 301 11.50 -3.14 -4.09
CA GLU A 301 11.83 -3.69 -5.40
C GLU A 301 11.48 -5.18 -5.45
N LEU A 302 10.50 -5.56 -6.24
CA LEU A 302 10.17 -6.95 -6.53
C LEU A 302 10.83 -7.32 -7.85
N ARG A 303 11.87 -8.14 -7.79
CA ARG A 303 12.63 -8.55 -8.98
C ARG A 303 12.36 -9.98 -9.40
N GLY A 304 12.50 -10.24 -10.69
CA GLY A 304 12.55 -11.58 -11.23
C GLY A 304 13.93 -12.24 -11.06
N THR A 305 13.98 -13.54 -11.34
CA THR A 305 15.23 -14.29 -11.41
C THR A 305 16.23 -13.60 -12.33
N VAL A 306 17.49 -13.56 -11.90
CA VAL A 306 18.58 -12.94 -12.68
C VAL A 306 18.97 -13.83 -13.85
N ALA A 307 18.97 -13.26 -15.05
CA ALA A 307 19.54 -13.88 -16.25
C ALA A 307 21.02 -13.51 -16.38
N GLU A 308 21.88 -14.48 -16.66
CA GLU A 308 23.33 -14.29 -16.87
C GLU A 308 23.76 -14.85 -18.21
N ASN A 309 24.04 -13.97 -19.19
CA ASN A 309 24.47 -14.31 -20.56
C ASN A 309 23.53 -15.31 -21.29
N GLU A 310 22.24 -15.33 -20.93
CA GLU A 310 21.26 -16.29 -21.42
C GLU A 310 19.89 -15.63 -21.69
N GLU A 311 19.10 -16.31 -22.50
CA GLU A 311 17.67 -16.06 -22.69
C GLU A 311 16.91 -16.67 -21.51
N LEU A 312 15.89 -15.94 -21.02
CA LEU A 312 15.09 -16.41 -19.89
C LEU A 312 13.60 -16.10 -20.12
N ILE A 313 12.75 -16.96 -19.55
CA ILE A 313 11.31 -16.73 -19.44
C ILE A 313 11.00 -16.41 -17.98
N TRP A 314 10.49 -15.21 -17.74
CA TRP A 314 9.93 -14.85 -16.44
C TRP A 314 8.44 -15.15 -16.42
N THR A 315 8.02 -15.84 -15.38
CA THR A 315 6.64 -16.19 -15.09
C THR A 315 6.35 -15.85 -13.62
N PRO A 316 5.11 -15.92 -13.12
CA PRO A 316 4.83 -15.69 -11.71
C PRO A 316 5.59 -16.61 -10.73
N LEU A 317 6.13 -17.72 -11.22
CA LEU A 317 6.95 -18.63 -10.38
C LEU A 317 8.38 -18.13 -10.13
N ASN A 318 8.87 -17.22 -10.96
CA ASN A 318 10.24 -16.69 -10.86
C ASN A 318 10.32 -15.17 -10.98
N PHE A 319 9.17 -14.48 -11.01
CA PHE A 319 9.05 -13.02 -10.91
C PHE A 319 7.83 -12.66 -10.07
N GLU A 320 8.07 -12.08 -8.90
CA GLU A 320 7.04 -11.74 -7.91
C GLU A 320 6.13 -10.59 -8.35
N GLY A 321 6.56 -9.75 -9.29
CA GLY A 321 5.74 -8.69 -9.87
C GLY A 321 4.54 -9.21 -10.68
N PHE A 322 4.57 -10.46 -11.15
CA PHE A 322 3.47 -11.03 -11.92
C PHE A 322 2.40 -11.66 -11.04
N TYR A 323 1.14 -11.54 -11.45
CA TYR A 323 0.00 -12.11 -10.72
C TYR A 323 0.07 -13.65 -10.65
N TYR A 324 -0.04 -14.18 -9.44
CA TYR A 324 -0.08 -15.63 -9.16
C TYR A 324 -1.15 -15.97 -8.14
N ASN A 325 -2.09 -16.83 -8.52
CA ASN A 325 -3.04 -17.44 -7.60
C ASN A 325 -2.38 -18.68 -6.97
N ILE A 326 -1.92 -18.54 -5.73
CA ILE A 326 -1.21 -19.62 -5.03
C ILE A 326 -2.13 -20.80 -4.70
N ASP A 327 -3.44 -20.56 -4.49
CA ASP A 327 -4.41 -21.58 -4.13
C ASP A 327 -4.69 -22.53 -5.28
N GLU A 328 -4.75 -21.99 -6.49
CA GLU A 328 -4.92 -22.78 -7.70
C GLU A 328 -3.59 -23.21 -8.34
N GLY A 329 -2.49 -22.55 -8.00
CA GLY A 329 -1.15 -22.83 -8.54
C GLY A 329 -0.97 -22.34 -9.97
N VAL A 330 -1.61 -21.23 -10.35
CA VAL A 330 -1.63 -20.71 -11.72
C VAL A 330 -1.33 -19.20 -11.76
N GLY A 331 -0.75 -18.76 -12.86
CA GLY A 331 -0.47 -17.36 -13.09
C GLY A 331 -0.82 -16.96 -14.52
N THR A 332 -0.91 -15.67 -14.78
CA THR A 332 -1.42 -15.12 -16.04
C THR A 332 -0.33 -14.66 -17.00
N GLU A 333 0.81 -14.20 -16.49
CA GLU A 333 1.77 -13.41 -17.23
C GLU A 333 3.05 -14.17 -17.54
N SER A 334 3.67 -13.85 -18.66
CA SER A 334 5.05 -14.24 -18.98
C SER A 334 5.76 -13.15 -19.77
N LEU A 335 7.05 -12.98 -19.52
CA LEU A 335 7.96 -12.13 -20.27
C LEU A 335 9.14 -12.99 -20.73
N GLU A 336 9.36 -13.07 -22.04
CA GLU A 336 10.37 -13.94 -22.64
C GLU A 336 11.34 -13.15 -23.52
N ILE A 337 12.61 -13.42 -23.38
CA ILE A 337 13.61 -13.07 -24.39
C ILE A 337 13.91 -14.32 -25.20
N THR A 338 13.55 -14.30 -26.51
CA THR A 338 13.66 -15.47 -27.40
C THR A 338 15.00 -15.55 -28.11
N ASP A 339 15.71 -14.42 -28.27
CA ASP A 339 17.08 -14.37 -28.80
C ASP A 339 17.84 -13.19 -28.20
N LEU A 340 19.02 -13.46 -27.64
CA LEU A 340 19.91 -12.48 -27.04
C LEU A 340 21.25 -12.46 -27.80
N SER A 341 21.51 -11.40 -28.55
CA SER A 341 22.78 -11.24 -29.27
C SER A 341 23.72 -10.26 -28.56
N GLY A 342 24.59 -10.79 -27.70
CA GLY A 342 25.44 -10.00 -26.85
C GLY A 342 24.59 -9.20 -25.82
N ARG A 343 24.55 -7.88 -25.95
CA ARG A 343 23.70 -6.99 -25.11
C ARG A 343 22.50 -6.43 -25.87
N SER A 344 22.05 -7.08 -26.93
CA SER A 344 20.95 -6.59 -27.76
C SER A 344 19.88 -7.66 -27.92
N VAL A 345 18.64 -7.30 -27.59
CA VAL A 345 17.43 -8.04 -27.93
C VAL A 345 16.89 -7.41 -29.21
N SER A 346 16.75 -8.18 -30.29
CA SER A 346 16.29 -7.62 -31.56
C SER A 346 14.79 -7.32 -31.55
N GLN A 347 14.29 -6.68 -32.59
CA GLN A 347 12.85 -6.46 -32.75
C GLN A 347 12.08 -7.79 -32.79
N GLY A 348 11.06 -7.94 -31.99
CA GLY A 348 10.20 -9.12 -31.86
C GLY A 348 10.79 -10.25 -31.01
N ASP A 349 12.00 -10.08 -30.43
CA ASP A 349 12.65 -11.10 -29.60
C ASP A 349 12.40 -10.89 -28.09
N LEU A 350 11.72 -9.79 -27.67
CA LEU A 350 11.15 -9.63 -26.34
C LEU A 350 9.63 -9.76 -26.46
N VAL A 351 9.07 -10.79 -25.85
CA VAL A 351 7.65 -11.15 -25.96
C VAL A 351 7.02 -11.18 -24.59
N TYR A 352 5.96 -10.41 -24.42
CA TYR A 352 5.09 -10.48 -23.25
C TYR A 352 3.77 -11.14 -23.63
N ARG A 353 3.30 -12.06 -22.79
CA ARG A 353 2.00 -12.74 -22.94
C ARG A 353 1.25 -12.67 -21.63
N SER A 354 -0.07 -12.49 -21.73
CA SER A 354 -0.96 -12.64 -20.58
C SER A 354 -2.23 -13.37 -21.01
N GLU A 355 -2.67 -14.30 -20.17
CA GLU A 355 -3.86 -15.15 -20.37
C GLU A 355 -4.80 -14.98 -19.18
N PRO A 356 -6.12 -14.77 -19.40
CA PRO A 356 -7.08 -14.65 -18.30
C PRO A 356 -7.27 -15.97 -17.57
N LEU A 357 -7.54 -15.88 -16.27
CA LEU A 357 -7.89 -16.98 -15.38
C LEU A 357 -9.28 -16.82 -14.82
N ASP A 358 -10.03 -17.91 -14.75
CA ASP A 358 -11.28 -17.97 -14.03
C ASP A 358 -10.98 -18.15 -12.53
N VAL A 359 -11.33 -17.17 -11.71
CA VAL A 359 -11.20 -17.22 -10.25
C VAL A 359 -12.56 -17.20 -9.60
N SER A 360 -12.72 -17.88 -8.47
CA SER A 360 -13.95 -17.81 -7.69
C SER A 360 -14.06 -16.44 -7.04
N PHE A 361 -15.31 -15.94 -6.88
CA PHE A 361 -15.55 -14.82 -5.97
C PHE A 361 -15.23 -15.25 -4.53
N GLU A 362 -14.89 -14.31 -3.66
CA GLU A 362 -14.80 -14.60 -2.20
C GLU A 362 -16.14 -15.16 -1.69
N ARG A 363 -17.26 -14.68 -2.23
CA ARG A 363 -18.56 -15.31 -2.02
C ARG A 363 -18.74 -16.52 -2.96
N ASP A 364 -18.57 -17.73 -2.44
CA ASP A 364 -18.63 -19.00 -3.19
C ASP A 364 -19.87 -19.18 -4.08
N ASP A 365 -21.05 -18.69 -3.65
CA ASP A 365 -22.33 -18.89 -4.36
C ASP A 365 -22.43 -18.09 -5.66
N TRP A 366 -21.58 -17.07 -5.89
CA TRP A 366 -21.62 -16.23 -7.09
C TRP A 366 -20.95 -16.83 -8.33
N GLY A 367 -20.22 -17.93 -8.18
CA GLY A 367 -19.53 -18.58 -9.27
C GLY A 367 -18.13 -18.01 -9.51
N LYS A 368 -17.86 -17.59 -10.77
CA LYS A 368 -16.51 -17.17 -11.19
C LYS A 368 -16.52 -15.90 -12.01
N PHE A 369 -15.42 -15.18 -11.89
CA PHE A 369 -15.04 -14.06 -12.78
C PHE A 369 -13.65 -14.28 -13.37
N GLN A 370 -13.31 -13.54 -14.42
CA GLN A 370 -11.98 -13.62 -15.03
C GLN A 370 -11.08 -12.50 -14.55
N VAL A 371 -9.87 -12.89 -14.14
CA VAL A 371 -8.77 -11.96 -13.88
C VAL A 371 -7.65 -12.17 -14.89
N ILE A 372 -6.94 -11.10 -15.16
CA ILE A 372 -5.73 -11.12 -15.98
C ILE A 372 -4.70 -10.20 -15.35
N GLY A 373 -3.44 -10.63 -15.25
CA GLY A 373 -2.34 -9.72 -15.00
C GLY A 373 -2.04 -8.94 -16.28
N PHE A 374 -1.79 -7.66 -16.17
CA PHE A 374 -1.35 -6.84 -17.28
C PHE A 374 -0.35 -5.79 -16.80
N MET A 375 0.87 -5.91 -17.27
CA MET A 375 2.00 -5.05 -16.88
C MET A 375 2.27 -5.07 -15.36
N ALA A 376 2.18 -6.26 -14.75
CA ALA A 376 2.35 -6.49 -13.30
C ALA A 376 1.23 -5.93 -12.40
N GLU A 377 0.08 -5.59 -12.96
CA GLU A 377 -1.14 -5.25 -12.21
C GLU A 377 -2.26 -6.26 -12.50
N LYS A 378 -3.15 -6.48 -11.52
CA LYS A 378 -4.31 -7.38 -11.64
C LYS A 378 -5.51 -6.61 -12.17
N TYR A 379 -6.14 -7.13 -13.23
CA TYR A 379 -7.34 -6.57 -13.84
C TYR A 379 -8.46 -7.59 -13.92
N PHE A 380 -9.69 -7.08 -13.95
CA PHE A 380 -10.89 -7.82 -14.31
C PHE A 380 -10.99 -7.90 -15.84
N ALA A 381 -11.31 -9.10 -16.36
CA ALA A 381 -11.39 -9.38 -17.79
C ALA A 381 -12.79 -9.82 -18.26
N GLY A 382 -13.67 -10.25 -17.35
CA GLY A 382 -15.05 -10.64 -17.69
C GLY A 382 -15.72 -11.57 -16.67
N TYR A 383 -16.96 -11.90 -16.97
CA TYR A 383 -17.81 -12.84 -16.22
C TYR A 383 -18.10 -14.08 -17.07
N PRO A 384 -17.37 -15.20 -16.91
CA PRO A 384 -17.55 -16.42 -17.74
C PRO A 384 -18.64 -17.35 -17.20
N ASP A 385 -18.85 -17.39 -15.88
CA ASP A 385 -19.78 -18.33 -15.22
C ASP A 385 -20.16 -17.79 -13.83
N ASN A 386 -21.30 -17.10 -13.76
CA ASN A 386 -21.77 -16.43 -12.55
C ASN A 386 -23.30 -16.47 -12.44
N GLU A 387 -23.86 -16.10 -11.26
CA GLU A 387 -25.29 -16.21 -10.97
C GLU A 387 -26.10 -14.92 -11.29
N PHE A 388 -25.45 -13.77 -11.60
CA PHE A 388 -26.11 -12.46 -11.66
C PHE A 388 -26.04 -11.75 -13.03
N THR A 389 -25.30 -12.27 -14.02
CA THR A 389 -25.29 -11.74 -15.39
C THR A 389 -25.05 -12.86 -16.43
N ASP A 390 -25.30 -12.58 -17.70
CA ASP A 390 -24.90 -13.41 -18.82
C ASP A 390 -23.37 -13.35 -19.03
N ASP A 391 -22.79 -14.27 -19.82
CA ASP A 391 -21.35 -14.28 -20.15
C ASP A 391 -20.91 -12.93 -20.76
N VAL A 392 -20.05 -12.20 -20.04
CA VAL A 392 -19.47 -10.92 -20.47
C VAL A 392 -17.96 -11.02 -20.56
N SER A 393 -17.35 -10.61 -21.66
CA SER A 393 -15.89 -10.52 -21.78
C SER A 393 -15.48 -9.13 -22.21
N LEU A 394 -14.89 -8.37 -21.28
CA LEU A 394 -14.27 -7.07 -21.59
C LEU A 394 -13.06 -7.27 -22.50
N LEU A 395 -12.25 -8.31 -22.26
CA LEU A 395 -11.05 -8.61 -23.01
C LEU A 395 -11.34 -8.88 -24.50
N SER A 396 -12.51 -9.45 -24.85
CA SER A 396 -12.89 -9.65 -26.26
C SER A 396 -12.99 -8.34 -27.03
N ASN A 397 -13.30 -7.25 -26.33
CA ASN A 397 -13.42 -5.90 -26.86
C ASN A 397 -12.13 -5.06 -26.63
N GLY A 398 -11.05 -5.69 -26.13
CA GLY A 398 -9.80 -5.02 -25.81
C GLY A 398 -9.91 -4.10 -24.59
N GLN A 399 -10.72 -4.48 -23.60
CA GLN A 399 -10.97 -3.68 -22.40
C GLN A 399 -10.60 -4.47 -21.15
N LEU A 400 -10.00 -3.80 -20.17
CA LEU A 400 -9.67 -4.34 -18.85
C LEU A 400 -10.09 -3.31 -17.80
N SER A 401 -10.70 -3.77 -16.71
CA SER A 401 -11.08 -2.93 -15.56
C SER A 401 -10.32 -3.37 -14.30
N LYS A 402 -10.21 -2.51 -13.28
CA LYS A 402 -9.63 -2.88 -11.99
C LYS A 402 -10.66 -3.56 -11.10
N VAL A 403 -10.28 -4.65 -10.42
CA VAL A 403 -11.06 -5.17 -9.29
C VAL A 403 -10.76 -4.28 -8.09
N LEU A 404 -11.80 -3.65 -7.55
CA LEU A 404 -11.69 -2.73 -6.42
C LEU A 404 -12.04 -3.42 -5.10
N ILE A 405 -13.12 -4.21 -5.08
CA ILE A 405 -13.58 -4.96 -3.91
C ILE A 405 -13.96 -6.37 -4.33
N ASP A 406 -13.56 -7.35 -3.54
CA ASP A 406 -14.06 -8.74 -3.53
C ASP A 406 -13.96 -9.18 -2.07
N ASP A 407 -15.08 -9.16 -1.32
CA ASP A 407 -15.12 -9.30 0.14
C ASP A 407 -16.39 -10.03 0.57
N ASP A 408 -16.27 -11.15 1.27
CA ASP A 408 -17.37 -11.95 1.82
C ASP A 408 -17.66 -11.65 3.31
N SER A 409 -16.95 -10.72 3.92
CA SER A 409 -17.12 -10.38 5.33
C SER A 409 -18.51 -9.83 5.61
N LYS A 410 -19.16 -10.38 6.66
CA LYS A 410 -20.50 -9.96 7.06
C LYS A 410 -20.48 -8.56 7.67
N LYS A 411 -21.25 -7.64 7.09
CA LYS A 411 -21.44 -6.26 7.54
C LYS A 411 -22.88 -6.02 7.96
N SER A 412 -23.07 -5.21 9.00
CA SER A 412 -24.39 -4.83 9.52
C SER A 412 -24.66 -3.37 9.17
N LEU A 413 -25.75 -3.12 8.46
CA LEU A 413 -26.22 -1.80 8.06
C LEU A 413 -27.58 -1.52 8.73
N TYR A 414 -27.89 -0.27 8.96
CA TYR A 414 -29.14 0.18 9.56
C TYR A 414 -29.91 1.11 8.62
N THR A 415 -31.22 1.23 8.80
CA THR A 415 -31.97 2.24 8.05
C THR A 415 -31.36 3.63 8.26
N GLY A 416 -31.00 4.29 7.17
CA GLY A 416 -30.34 5.60 7.16
C GLY A 416 -28.79 5.53 7.17
N SER A 417 -28.18 4.33 7.24
CA SER A 417 -26.73 4.19 7.07
C SER A 417 -26.39 3.80 5.63
N SER A 418 -25.13 3.98 5.25
CA SER A 418 -24.60 3.59 3.94
C SER A 418 -23.48 2.55 4.04
N LEU A 419 -23.36 1.75 2.99
CA LEU A 419 -22.17 0.94 2.70
C LEU A 419 -21.27 1.78 1.81
N ILE A 420 -20.11 2.15 2.34
CA ILE A 420 -19.09 2.88 1.57
C ILE A 420 -18.42 1.91 0.61
N LEU A 421 -18.39 2.27 -0.64
CA LEU A 421 -17.75 1.57 -1.75
C LEU A 421 -16.61 2.41 -2.31
N GLU A 422 -15.87 1.89 -3.28
CA GLU A 422 -14.78 2.62 -3.91
C GLU A 422 -15.26 3.60 -5.00
N GLU A 423 -14.39 4.50 -5.43
CA GLU A 423 -14.65 5.50 -6.49
C GLU A 423 -15.85 6.42 -6.21
N GLY A 424 -16.09 6.75 -4.93
CA GLY A 424 -17.14 7.68 -4.52
C GLY A 424 -18.56 7.10 -4.55
N TYR A 425 -18.69 5.77 -4.65
CA TYR A 425 -19.98 5.11 -4.55
C TYR A 425 -20.36 4.84 -3.08
N GLU A 426 -21.64 5.03 -2.77
CA GLU A 426 -22.24 4.70 -1.48
C GLU A 426 -23.61 4.05 -1.68
N LEU A 427 -23.85 2.90 -1.07
CA LEU A 427 -25.15 2.23 -1.11
C LEU A 427 -25.91 2.47 0.18
N TYR A 428 -26.91 3.34 0.14
CA TYR A 428 -27.74 3.71 1.29
C TYR A 428 -28.86 2.74 1.54
N VAL A 429 -29.09 2.38 2.80
CA VAL A 429 -30.28 1.65 3.26
C VAL A 429 -31.38 2.67 3.56
N VAL A 430 -32.33 2.85 2.62
CA VAL A 430 -33.39 3.86 2.72
C VAL A 430 -34.47 3.43 3.71
N GLU A 431 -35.07 2.25 3.49
CA GLU A 431 -36.17 1.75 4.32
C GLU A 431 -36.28 0.21 4.23
N VAL A 432 -36.59 -0.43 5.37
CA VAL A 432 -36.97 -1.85 5.44
C VAL A 432 -38.50 -1.97 5.37
N ASP A 433 -39.03 -2.86 4.53
CA ASP A 433 -40.46 -3.02 4.30
C ASP A 433 -41.25 -3.43 5.58
N LEU A 434 -42.56 -3.20 5.58
CA LEU A 434 -43.40 -3.48 6.75
C LEU A 434 -43.40 -4.94 7.21
N ASN A 435 -43.01 -5.89 6.39
CA ASN A 435 -42.90 -7.30 6.76
C ASN A 435 -41.46 -7.73 7.10
N GLY A 436 -40.46 -6.89 6.85
CA GLY A 436 -39.05 -7.16 7.07
C GLY A 436 -38.47 -8.16 6.05
N ASN A 437 -39.01 -8.26 4.85
CA ASN A 437 -38.58 -9.21 3.83
C ASN A 437 -37.80 -8.55 2.69
N SER A 438 -37.85 -7.22 2.59
CA SER A 438 -37.13 -6.47 1.56
C SER A 438 -36.66 -5.12 2.12
N VAL A 439 -35.68 -4.57 1.47
CA VAL A 439 -35.06 -3.28 1.79
C VAL A 439 -35.03 -2.43 0.52
N MET A 440 -35.38 -1.16 0.65
CA MET A 440 -35.14 -0.16 -0.38
C MET A 440 -33.74 0.39 -0.19
N VAL A 441 -32.95 0.36 -1.24
CA VAL A 441 -31.59 0.89 -1.28
C VAL A 441 -31.50 1.99 -2.34
N ASN A 442 -30.56 2.92 -2.13
CA ASN A 442 -30.26 3.99 -3.06
C ASN A 442 -28.75 4.05 -3.27
N LEU A 443 -28.30 3.93 -4.51
CA LEU A 443 -26.89 4.07 -4.87
C LEU A 443 -26.61 5.53 -5.20
N VAL A 444 -25.59 6.06 -4.55
CA VAL A 444 -25.14 7.43 -4.72
C VAL A 444 -23.69 7.40 -5.24
N LYS A 445 -23.36 8.29 -6.16
CA LYS A 445 -21.99 8.53 -6.61
C LYS A 445 -21.65 9.99 -6.46
N ASP A 446 -20.58 10.30 -5.70
CA ASP A 446 -20.13 11.69 -5.45
C ASP A 446 -21.27 12.64 -4.97
N GLY A 447 -22.24 12.08 -4.23
CA GLY A 447 -23.40 12.78 -3.68
C GLY A 447 -24.62 12.90 -4.60
N ASP A 448 -24.56 12.34 -5.81
CA ASP A 448 -25.70 12.31 -6.73
C ASP A 448 -26.37 10.93 -6.72
N ASP A 449 -27.69 10.87 -6.54
CA ASP A 449 -28.49 9.63 -6.64
C ASP A 449 -28.43 9.09 -8.08
N ILE A 450 -27.95 7.86 -8.24
CA ILE A 450 -27.80 7.26 -9.57
C ILE A 450 -28.68 6.03 -9.81
N ASP A 451 -29.03 5.29 -8.74
CA ASP A 451 -29.91 4.13 -8.85
C ASP A 451 -30.68 3.89 -7.55
N THR A 452 -31.89 3.31 -7.65
CA THR A 452 -32.71 2.94 -6.49
C THR A 452 -33.42 1.62 -6.77
N ASP A 453 -33.29 0.65 -5.86
CA ASP A 453 -33.89 -0.68 -6.01
C ASP A 453 -34.47 -1.21 -4.69
N ILE A 454 -35.24 -2.31 -4.79
CA ILE A 454 -35.87 -3.00 -3.65
C ILE A 454 -35.39 -4.44 -3.64
N ILE A 455 -34.52 -4.75 -2.73
CA ILE A 455 -33.84 -6.04 -2.62
C ILE A 455 -34.51 -6.90 -1.55
N SER A 456 -34.72 -8.18 -1.84
CA SER A 456 -35.24 -9.16 -0.89
C SER A 456 -34.11 -9.75 -0.05
N ALA A 457 -34.44 -10.28 1.13
CA ALA A 457 -33.46 -11.06 1.89
C ALA A 457 -32.98 -12.28 1.08
N ASN A 458 -31.70 -12.58 1.12
CA ASN A 458 -31.00 -13.59 0.36
C ASN A 458 -31.08 -13.37 -1.16
N ASP A 459 -30.94 -12.10 -1.57
CA ASP A 459 -30.93 -11.69 -2.98
C ASP A 459 -29.81 -10.66 -3.20
N ASP A 460 -29.44 -10.40 -4.46
CA ASP A 460 -28.33 -9.53 -4.84
C ASP A 460 -28.82 -8.19 -5.35
N TYR A 461 -28.21 -7.11 -4.92
CA TYR A 461 -28.24 -5.84 -5.60
C TYR A 461 -27.16 -5.82 -6.68
N VAL A 462 -27.54 -5.52 -7.92
CA VAL A 462 -26.63 -5.47 -9.07
C VAL A 462 -26.79 -4.11 -9.75
N TYR A 463 -25.70 -3.34 -9.81
CA TYR A 463 -25.65 -2.11 -10.58
C TYR A 463 -24.78 -2.30 -11.83
N GLU A 464 -25.38 -2.08 -12.98
CA GLU A 464 -24.78 -2.27 -14.30
C GLU A 464 -24.54 -0.92 -14.99
N MET A 465 -23.47 -0.84 -15.77
CA MET A 465 -23.22 0.29 -16.65
C MET A 465 -22.53 -0.16 -17.94
N ASP A 466 -22.61 0.68 -18.97
CA ASP A 466 -21.86 0.48 -20.19
C ASP A 466 -20.39 0.81 -19.96
N ILE A 467 -19.51 -0.15 -20.23
CA ILE A 467 -18.05 0.02 -20.14
C ILE A 467 -17.48 0.04 -21.56
N GLY A 468 -17.07 1.22 -22.01
CA GLY A 468 -16.53 1.42 -23.36
C GLY A 468 -17.49 0.93 -24.45
N SER A 469 -17.20 -0.22 -25.06
CA SER A 469 -18.03 -0.85 -26.09
C SER A 469 -18.82 -2.07 -25.60
N THR A 470 -18.79 -2.36 -24.31
CA THR A 470 -19.50 -3.48 -23.69
C THR A 470 -20.69 -2.93 -22.90
N ASP A 471 -21.89 -3.31 -23.31
CA ASP A 471 -23.14 -2.84 -22.70
C ASP A 471 -23.46 -3.67 -21.43
N ASP A 472 -24.19 -3.04 -20.48
CA ASP A 472 -24.79 -3.68 -19.29
C ASP A 472 -23.79 -4.53 -18.46
N VAL A 473 -22.63 -3.97 -18.09
CA VAL A 473 -21.61 -4.67 -17.28
C VAL A 473 -21.90 -4.43 -15.80
N PRO A 474 -22.10 -5.48 -14.97
CA PRO A 474 -22.19 -5.34 -13.53
C PRO A 474 -20.89 -4.77 -12.95
N ILE A 475 -20.95 -3.58 -12.36
CA ILE A 475 -19.77 -2.96 -11.73
C ILE A 475 -19.83 -3.00 -10.21
N ILE A 476 -21.03 -3.13 -9.63
CA ILE A 476 -21.25 -3.30 -8.19
C ILE A 476 -22.24 -4.43 -7.97
N VAL A 477 -21.86 -5.42 -7.16
CA VAL A 477 -22.75 -6.50 -6.72
C VAL A 477 -22.67 -6.58 -5.20
N VAL A 478 -23.84 -6.57 -4.53
CA VAL A 478 -23.93 -6.62 -3.06
C VAL A 478 -24.99 -7.63 -2.65
N HIS A 479 -24.61 -8.65 -1.89
CA HIS A 479 -25.54 -9.66 -1.38
C HIS A 479 -26.18 -9.24 -0.05
N PHE A 480 -27.51 -9.29 0.00
CA PHE A 480 -28.31 -9.01 1.19
C PHE A 480 -28.71 -10.32 1.88
N ASP A 481 -27.87 -10.84 2.78
CA ASP A 481 -28.06 -12.13 3.46
C ASP A 481 -29.33 -12.15 4.30
N GLU A 482 -29.47 -11.25 5.27
CA GLU A 482 -30.61 -11.19 6.18
C GLU A 482 -31.13 -9.76 6.33
N ILE A 483 -32.46 -9.64 6.50
CA ILE A 483 -33.11 -8.37 6.83
C ILE A 483 -33.85 -8.54 8.15
N PHE A 484 -33.46 -7.76 9.17
CA PHE A 484 -34.06 -7.78 10.48
C PHE A 484 -34.91 -6.54 10.73
N ARG A 485 -36.16 -6.74 11.12
CA ARG A 485 -37.04 -5.68 11.53
C ARG A 485 -37.38 -5.78 13.01
N GLY A 486 -36.86 -4.85 13.79
CA GLY A 486 -37.18 -4.66 15.20
C GLY A 486 -38.35 -3.71 15.45
N THR A 487 -38.69 -3.49 16.72
CA THR A 487 -39.68 -2.48 17.12
C THR A 487 -39.08 -1.07 17.21
N GLU A 488 -37.78 -0.97 17.34
CA GLU A 488 -37.03 0.29 17.50
C GLU A 488 -35.88 0.42 16.50
N THR A 489 -35.37 -0.69 15.93
CA THR A 489 -34.24 -0.69 14.99
C THR A 489 -34.48 -1.69 13.89
N ASN A 490 -34.21 -1.31 12.64
CA ASN A 490 -34.15 -2.18 11.49
C ASN A 490 -32.69 -2.37 11.11
N ALA A 491 -32.27 -3.60 10.86
CA ALA A 491 -30.91 -3.94 10.44
C ALA A 491 -30.94 -4.76 9.15
N VAL A 492 -29.95 -4.57 8.34
CA VAL A 492 -29.72 -5.31 7.09
C VAL A 492 -28.32 -5.90 7.18
N PHE A 493 -28.18 -7.18 6.91
CA PHE A 493 -26.90 -7.86 6.89
C PHE A 493 -26.48 -8.10 5.44
N VAL A 494 -25.30 -7.63 5.13
CA VAL A 494 -24.65 -7.79 3.83
C VAL A 494 -23.51 -8.78 4.02
N GLU A 495 -23.39 -9.78 3.15
CA GLU A 495 -22.34 -10.80 3.16
C GLU A 495 -21.97 -11.12 1.71
N GLY A 496 -21.01 -10.42 1.17
CA GLY A 496 -20.59 -10.45 -0.23
C GLY A 496 -20.71 -9.07 -0.88
N ILE A 497 -19.56 -8.52 -1.26
CA ILE A 497 -19.45 -7.25 -1.98
C ILE A 497 -18.42 -7.45 -3.08
N PHE A 498 -18.82 -7.17 -4.31
CA PHE A 498 -17.91 -7.14 -5.45
C PHE A 498 -18.03 -5.81 -6.17
N GLN A 499 -16.89 -5.20 -6.47
CA GLN A 499 -16.86 -3.95 -7.24
C GLN A 499 -15.67 -3.95 -8.20
N ILE A 500 -15.94 -3.52 -9.43
CA ILE A 500 -14.91 -3.18 -10.41
C ILE A 500 -14.98 -1.69 -10.75
N SER A 501 -13.87 -1.15 -11.28
CA SER A 501 -13.81 0.24 -11.72
C SER A 501 -14.70 0.47 -12.94
N GLY A 502 -15.35 1.64 -13.00
CA GLY A 502 -16.00 2.12 -14.22
C GLY A 502 -14.99 2.58 -15.28
N ASP A 503 -13.74 2.85 -14.89
CA ASP A 503 -12.66 3.23 -15.81
C ASP A 503 -11.96 1.98 -16.35
N VAL A 504 -11.59 2.02 -17.63
CA VAL A 504 -10.94 0.89 -18.32
C VAL A 504 -9.64 1.28 -18.99
N ILE A 505 -8.75 0.30 -19.10
CA ILE A 505 -7.65 0.34 -20.05
C ILE A 505 -8.18 -0.21 -21.38
N GLU A 506 -7.99 0.55 -22.45
CA GLU A 506 -8.27 0.08 -23.80
C GLU A 506 -6.99 -0.53 -24.41
N ILE A 507 -7.13 -1.65 -25.08
CA ILE A 507 -6.06 -2.39 -25.74
C ILE A 507 -6.40 -2.53 -27.21
N GLU A 508 -5.63 -1.89 -28.06
CA GLU A 508 -5.80 -1.95 -29.50
C GLU A 508 -4.57 -2.60 -30.19
N ALA A 509 -4.78 -3.36 -31.24
CA ALA A 509 -3.67 -3.91 -32.02
C ALA A 509 -2.80 -2.78 -32.61
N GLY A 510 -1.49 -2.82 -32.34
CA GLY A 510 -0.54 -1.78 -32.70
C GLY A 510 -0.40 -0.66 -31.68
N GLU A 511 -1.15 -0.70 -30.60
CA GLU A 511 -0.98 0.23 -29.46
C GLU A 511 0.33 -0.04 -28.72
N ARG A 512 0.86 0.98 -28.04
CA ARG A 512 2.16 0.93 -27.41
C ARG A 512 2.11 1.17 -25.92
N PHE A 513 2.74 0.29 -25.22
CA PHE A 513 3.03 0.38 -23.80
C PHE A 513 4.55 0.39 -23.62
N GLY A 514 5.15 1.55 -23.42
CA GLY A 514 6.60 1.70 -23.34
C GLY A 514 7.31 1.29 -24.62
N ARG A 515 8.15 0.25 -24.55
CA ARG A 515 8.89 -0.32 -25.69
C ARG A 515 8.13 -1.45 -26.40
N MET A 516 7.05 -1.92 -25.80
CA MET A 516 6.24 -3.01 -26.32
C MET A 516 5.07 -2.49 -27.15
N GLU A 517 4.66 -3.24 -28.17
CA GLU A 517 3.53 -2.95 -29.04
C GLU A 517 2.58 -4.16 -29.05
N VAL A 518 1.29 -3.95 -28.92
CA VAL A 518 0.27 -5.02 -28.99
C VAL A 518 0.32 -5.68 -30.35
N SER A 519 0.86 -6.88 -30.39
CA SER A 519 0.92 -7.73 -31.60
C SER A 519 -0.44 -8.34 -31.91
N SER A 520 -1.12 -8.84 -30.89
CA SER A 520 -2.50 -9.37 -30.97
C SER A 520 -3.17 -9.45 -29.60
N PHE A 521 -4.50 -9.40 -29.58
CA PHE A 521 -5.31 -9.73 -28.43
C PHE A 521 -6.59 -10.49 -28.84
N SER A 522 -7.14 -11.24 -27.91
CA SER A 522 -8.37 -12.01 -28.05
C SER A 522 -8.97 -12.21 -26.65
N GLN A 523 -10.16 -12.76 -26.56
CA GLN A 523 -10.77 -13.15 -25.26
C GLN A 523 -9.90 -14.10 -24.41
N ASN A 524 -8.85 -14.73 -25.01
CA ASN A 524 -8.03 -15.76 -24.34
C ASN A 524 -6.60 -15.32 -24.07
N GLU A 525 -6.10 -14.27 -24.70
CA GLU A 525 -4.72 -13.81 -24.53
C GLU A 525 -4.48 -12.39 -25.04
N ILE A 526 -3.46 -11.75 -24.48
CA ILE A 526 -2.85 -10.52 -24.96
C ILE A 526 -1.38 -10.83 -25.26
N ILE A 527 -0.88 -10.42 -26.44
CA ILE A 527 0.52 -10.58 -26.83
C ILE A 527 1.10 -9.22 -27.21
N LEU A 528 2.22 -8.86 -26.56
CA LEU A 528 3.02 -7.71 -26.94
C LEU A 528 4.41 -8.15 -27.36
N GLU A 529 5.00 -7.44 -28.31
CA GLU A 529 6.36 -7.64 -28.79
C GLU A 529 7.13 -6.31 -28.81
N ASN A 530 8.45 -6.35 -28.58
CA ASN A 530 9.23 -5.13 -28.69
C ASN A 530 9.31 -4.68 -30.16
N ARG A 531 8.96 -3.44 -30.40
CA ARG A 531 8.95 -2.85 -31.75
C ARG A 531 10.34 -2.54 -32.27
N ASP A 532 11.23 -2.05 -31.43
CA ASP A 532 12.59 -1.67 -31.73
C ASP A 532 13.55 -2.54 -30.91
N SER A 533 14.80 -2.66 -31.32
CA SER A 533 15.78 -3.41 -30.52
C SER A 533 15.98 -2.80 -29.15
N VAL A 534 16.07 -3.64 -28.11
CA VAL A 534 16.36 -3.23 -26.73
C VAL A 534 17.82 -3.50 -26.42
N SER A 535 18.57 -2.45 -26.06
CA SER A 535 19.97 -2.57 -25.65
C SER A 535 20.10 -2.71 -24.15
N LEU A 536 20.66 -3.82 -23.68
CA LEU A 536 21.00 -4.06 -22.27
C LEU A 536 22.33 -3.36 -21.95
N THR A 537 22.30 -2.02 -21.94
CA THR A 537 23.48 -1.19 -21.67
C THR A 537 23.88 -1.33 -20.20
N ARG A 538 25.20 -1.39 -19.94
CA ARG A 538 25.76 -1.53 -18.58
C ARG A 538 25.27 -0.42 -17.65
N GLY A 539 24.99 -0.78 -16.40
CA GLY A 539 24.58 0.11 -15.31
C GLY A 539 23.23 0.80 -15.53
N ASN A 540 22.47 0.44 -16.59
CA ASN A 540 21.22 1.13 -16.92
C ASN A 540 19.98 0.39 -16.43
N THR A 541 19.00 1.18 -16.01
CA THR A 541 17.61 0.77 -15.89
C THR A 541 16.88 1.08 -17.18
N ILE A 542 16.15 0.10 -17.71
CA ILE A 542 15.48 0.16 -19.00
C ILE A 542 13.99 -0.08 -18.78
N ASN A 543 13.17 0.96 -18.89
CA ASN A 543 11.71 0.75 -18.88
C ASN A 543 11.29 -0.10 -20.07
N VAL A 544 10.53 -1.15 -19.80
CA VAL A 544 10.01 -2.10 -20.80
C VAL A 544 8.58 -1.76 -21.14
N MET A 545 7.67 -1.81 -20.17
CA MET A 545 6.25 -1.47 -20.29
C MET A 545 5.63 -1.28 -18.90
N GLY A 546 4.70 -0.32 -18.79
CA GLY A 546 4.12 0.02 -17.50
C GLY A 546 5.22 0.25 -16.44
N ASP A 547 5.08 -0.40 -15.30
CA ASP A 547 6.05 -0.33 -14.21
C ASP A 547 7.19 -1.37 -14.34
N ILE A 548 7.12 -2.26 -15.33
CA ILE A 548 8.15 -3.28 -15.56
C ILE A 548 9.37 -2.66 -16.22
N SER A 549 10.51 -2.77 -15.55
CA SER A 549 11.81 -2.32 -16.04
C SER A 549 12.85 -3.44 -15.95
N PHE A 550 13.87 -3.42 -16.81
CA PHE A 550 15.09 -4.21 -16.63
C PHE A 550 16.16 -3.41 -15.92
N LYS A 551 16.80 -4.01 -14.94
CA LYS A 551 18.05 -3.54 -14.33
C LYS A 551 19.21 -4.35 -14.89
N VAL A 552 20.27 -3.68 -15.34
CA VAL A 552 21.40 -4.28 -16.05
C VAL A 552 22.70 -3.99 -15.31
N ALA A 553 23.49 -5.03 -15.05
CA ALA A 553 24.79 -4.91 -14.37
C ALA A 553 25.77 -3.98 -15.09
N ASP A 554 26.54 -3.20 -14.33
CA ASP A 554 27.73 -2.50 -14.81
C ASP A 554 28.96 -3.42 -14.79
N ALA A 555 28.84 -4.56 -15.41
CA ALA A 555 29.84 -5.61 -15.45
C ALA A 555 30.20 -6.02 -16.89
N GLY A 556 31.26 -6.83 -17.04
CA GLY A 556 31.67 -7.44 -18.33
C GLY A 556 30.64 -8.44 -18.85
N ASP A 557 30.12 -9.27 -17.97
CA ASP A 557 29.06 -10.24 -18.24
C ASP A 557 27.70 -9.55 -18.34
N VAL A 558 26.79 -10.13 -19.11
CA VAL A 558 25.43 -9.60 -19.28
C VAL A 558 24.56 -10.21 -18.17
N ARG A 559 24.45 -9.54 -17.04
CA ARG A 559 23.49 -9.88 -15.98
C ARG A 559 22.37 -8.85 -15.98
N TYR A 560 21.15 -9.30 -15.84
CA TYR A 560 19.96 -8.44 -15.83
C TYR A 560 18.75 -9.19 -15.29
N TYR A 561 17.76 -8.44 -14.80
CA TYR A 561 16.49 -8.97 -14.34
C TYR A 561 15.35 -7.96 -14.56
N PRO A 562 14.10 -8.41 -14.74
CA PRO A 562 12.94 -7.55 -14.67
C PRO A 562 12.62 -7.22 -13.21
N PHE A 563 12.13 -6.02 -12.98
CA PHE A 563 11.64 -5.62 -11.66
C PHE A 563 10.47 -4.66 -11.77
N VAL A 564 9.70 -4.58 -10.68
CA VAL A 564 8.70 -3.53 -10.40
C VAL A 564 9.01 -2.92 -9.05
N GLN A 565 8.68 -1.63 -8.88
CA GLN A 565 8.74 -0.96 -7.59
C GLN A 565 7.35 -0.81 -7.01
N VAL A 566 7.15 -1.30 -5.80
CA VAL A 566 5.89 -1.15 -5.04
C VAL A 566 6.12 -0.13 -3.93
N SER A 567 5.35 0.96 -3.96
CA SER A 567 5.38 1.98 -2.90
C SER A 567 4.22 1.75 -1.94
N THR A 568 4.55 1.49 -0.67
CA THR A 568 3.58 1.45 0.45
C THR A 568 3.66 2.71 1.31
N LEU A 569 4.37 3.73 0.82
CA LEU A 569 4.35 5.05 1.46
C LEU A 569 2.91 5.57 1.46
N PRO A 570 2.46 6.22 2.57
CA PRO A 570 1.14 6.83 2.60
C PRO A 570 1.01 7.80 1.41
N SER A 571 0.06 7.54 0.53
CA SER A 571 -0.20 8.41 -0.61
C SER A 571 -0.45 9.83 -0.09
N GLN A 572 0.32 10.80 -0.56
CA GLN A 572 0.08 12.20 -0.27
C GLN A 572 -1.09 12.65 -1.16
N SER A 573 -2.29 12.79 -0.58
CA SER A 573 -3.43 13.31 -1.32
C SER A 573 -3.28 14.82 -1.55
N LEU A 574 -3.60 15.27 -2.73
CA LEU A 574 -3.78 16.69 -3.03
C LEU A 574 -5.07 17.20 -2.39
N SER A 575 -5.13 18.49 -2.16
CA SER A 575 -6.33 19.22 -1.75
C SER A 575 -6.41 20.51 -2.57
N ILE A 576 -7.62 20.84 -3.04
CA ILE A 576 -7.84 22.08 -3.79
C ILE A 576 -8.59 23.06 -2.88
N ASP A 577 -8.01 24.25 -2.67
CA ASP A 577 -8.69 25.35 -2.01
C ASP A 577 -8.98 26.47 -3.00
N MET A 578 -10.26 26.79 -3.10
CA MET A 578 -10.83 27.89 -3.89
C MET A 578 -12.30 28.07 -3.50
N PRO A 579 -12.92 29.26 -3.78
CA PRO A 579 -14.35 29.45 -3.54
C PRO A 579 -15.22 28.48 -4.33
N ALA A 580 -16.26 27.92 -3.70
CA ALA A 580 -17.21 27.02 -4.34
C ALA A 580 -18.09 27.74 -5.39
N VAL A 581 -18.28 29.05 -5.25
CA VAL A 581 -19.05 29.89 -6.18
C VAL A 581 -18.18 31.04 -6.64
N ILE A 582 -18.01 31.20 -7.94
CA ILE A 582 -17.17 32.24 -8.56
C ILE A 582 -17.90 32.95 -9.72
N ARG A 583 -17.40 34.12 -10.10
CA ARG A 583 -17.99 34.90 -11.20
C ARG A 583 -17.39 34.54 -12.55
N GLN A 584 -18.25 34.45 -13.54
CA GLN A 584 -17.85 34.41 -14.94
C GLN A 584 -17.04 35.67 -15.32
N ASN A 585 -15.94 35.48 -16.08
CA ASN A 585 -15.00 36.48 -16.55
C ASN A 585 -14.19 37.22 -15.43
N GLU A 586 -14.18 36.67 -14.20
CA GLU A 586 -13.33 37.14 -13.11
C GLU A 586 -12.25 36.09 -12.83
N ALA A 587 -11.03 36.55 -12.55
CA ALA A 587 -9.95 35.62 -12.25
C ALA A 587 -10.10 35.05 -10.84
N VAL A 588 -9.96 33.74 -10.69
CA VAL A 588 -9.92 33.03 -9.42
C VAL A 588 -8.53 32.44 -9.23
N GLU A 589 -8.05 32.48 -8.01
CA GLU A 589 -6.84 31.78 -7.58
C GLU A 589 -7.23 30.38 -7.06
N ILE A 590 -6.54 29.36 -7.53
CA ILE A 590 -6.73 27.97 -7.16
C ILE A 590 -5.47 27.56 -6.43
N GLU A 591 -5.59 27.22 -5.14
CA GLU A 591 -4.49 26.73 -4.33
C GLU A 591 -4.53 25.21 -4.24
N VAL A 592 -3.40 24.56 -4.48
CA VAL A 592 -3.23 23.11 -4.36
C VAL A 592 -2.25 22.84 -3.24
N THR A 593 -2.70 22.09 -2.24
CA THR A 593 -1.90 21.72 -1.08
C THR A 593 -1.88 20.22 -0.88
N SER A 594 -0.92 19.71 -0.10
CA SER A 594 -0.91 18.37 0.46
C SER A 594 -0.51 18.45 1.92
N ARG A 595 -1.35 17.92 2.83
CA ARG A 595 -1.16 18.05 4.28
C ARG A 595 -0.91 19.47 4.76
N GLY A 596 -1.51 20.45 4.06
CA GLY A 596 -1.37 21.89 4.36
C GLY A 596 -0.10 22.55 3.82
N ALA A 597 0.78 21.83 3.13
CA ALA A 597 1.93 22.40 2.44
C ALA A 597 1.59 22.69 0.97
N ALA A 598 2.07 23.81 0.44
CA ALA A 598 1.90 24.18 -0.96
C ALA A 598 2.53 23.14 -1.90
N VAL A 599 1.84 22.80 -2.99
CA VAL A 599 2.34 21.85 -4.00
C VAL A 599 2.62 22.59 -5.29
N ASP A 600 3.88 22.73 -5.66
CA ASP A 600 4.32 23.31 -6.93
C ASP A 600 4.12 22.33 -8.10
N ASP A 601 4.13 22.84 -9.32
CA ASP A 601 4.07 22.08 -10.58
C ASP A 601 2.92 21.02 -10.66
N ALA A 602 1.86 21.16 -9.86
CA ALA A 602 0.64 20.36 -10.02
C ALA A 602 -0.14 20.82 -11.25
N ALA A 603 -0.52 19.92 -12.13
CA ALA A 603 -1.37 20.23 -13.29
C ALA A 603 -2.82 20.46 -12.81
N VAL A 604 -3.41 21.58 -13.20
CA VAL A 604 -4.78 21.95 -12.82
C VAL A 604 -5.67 22.06 -14.06
N MET A 605 -6.77 21.31 -14.08
CA MET A 605 -7.81 21.40 -15.10
C MET A 605 -9.06 22.07 -14.53
N PHE A 606 -9.72 22.91 -15.29
CA PHE A 606 -11.00 23.51 -14.97
C PHE A 606 -12.06 23.01 -15.97
N GLY A 607 -12.81 21.98 -15.59
CA GLY A 607 -13.56 21.18 -16.54
C GLY A 607 -12.60 20.61 -17.59
N ASN A 608 -12.95 20.76 -18.88
CA ASN A 608 -12.09 20.33 -19.98
C ASN A 608 -11.02 21.36 -20.38
N ASN A 609 -10.82 22.44 -19.61
CA ASN A 609 -9.87 23.48 -19.95
C ASN A 609 -8.63 23.41 -19.05
N ASN A 610 -7.44 23.44 -19.63
CA ASN A 610 -6.21 23.52 -18.89
C ASN A 610 -6.08 24.89 -18.20
N ALA A 611 -6.10 24.90 -16.85
CA ALA A 611 -5.90 26.10 -16.05
C ALA A 611 -4.41 26.46 -15.89
N GLY A 612 -3.51 25.47 -16.08
CA GLY A 612 -2.06 25.64 -15.96
C GLY A 612 -1.44 24.69 -14.93
N ARG A 613 -0.22 25.04 -14.48
CA ARG A 613 0.47 24.37 -13.39
C ARG A 613 0.64 25.31 -12.23
N THR A 614 0.58 24.81 -11.00
CA THR A 614 0.82 25.60 -9.79
C THR A 614 2.25 26.12 -9.74
N ALA A 615 2.41 27.33 -9.21
CA ALA A 615 3.71 27.93 -8.90
C ALA A 615 4.27 27.36 -7.57
N THR A 616 5.46 27.81 -7.15
CA THR A 616 6.13 27.37 -5.92
C THR A 616 5.33 27.63 -4.63
N ASP A 617 4.36 28.53 -4.68
CA ASP A 617 3.41 28.82 -3.60
C ASP A 617 2.14 27.95 -3.66
N GLY A 618 2.10 26.96 -4.56
CA GLY A 618 0.96 26.06 -4.74
C GLY A 618 -0.21 26.68 -5.50
N THR A 619 -0.09 27.89 -6.07
CA THR A 619 -1.23 28.59 -6.67
C THR A 619 -1.19 28.60 -8.21
N VAL A 620 -2.38 28.60 -8.83
CA VAL A 620 -2.58 28.91 -10.25
C VAL A 620 -3.83 29.77 -10.44
N SER A 621 -3.77 30.74 -11.33
CA SER A 621 -4.90 31.65 -11.61
C SER A 621 -5.61 31.26 -12.88
N TYR A 622 -6.96 31.17 -12.82
CA TYR A 622 -7.80 30.86 -13.96
C TYR A 622 -8.99 31.83 -14.09
N THR A 623 -9.45 32.10 -15.32
CA THR A 623 -10.59 32.98 -15.59
C THR A 623 -11.66 32.21 -16.38
N PRO A 624 -12.75 31.74 -15.72
CA PRO A 624 -13.81 31.00 -16.39
C PRO A 624 -14.60 31.87 -17.38
N GLN A 625 -14.76 31.39 -18.60
CA GLN A 625 -15.39 32.15 -19.69
C GLN A 625 -16.89 31.88 -19.82
N SER A 626 -17.44 30.86 -19.19
CA SER A 626 -18.85 30.50 -19.25
C SER A 626 -19.40 30.23 -17.85
N ALA A 627 -20.68 30.54 -17.64
CA ALA A 627 -21.42 30.18 -16.44
C ALA A 627 -21.85 28.70 -16.52
N GLY A 628 -21.97 28.04 -15.36
CA GLY A 628 -22.32 26.64 -15.21
C GLY A 628 -21.55 25.98 -14.09
N THR A 629 -21.76 24.70 -13.89
CA THR A 629 -21.03 23.93 -12.90
C THR A 629 -19.83 23.24 -13.57
N PHE A 630 -18.67 23.26 -12.91
CA PHE A 630 -17.44 22.69 -13.41
C PHE A 630 -16.76 21.87 -12.30
N THR A 631 -16.09 20.82 -12.69
CA THR A 631 -15.16 20.11 -11.79
C THR A 631 -13.75 20.64 -12.05
N VAL A 632 -13.06 21.04 -10.99
CA VAL A 632 -11.65 21.42 -11.01
C VAL A 632 -10.87 20.23 -10.51
N THR A 633 -9.87 19.78 -11.28
CA THR A 633 -9.00 18.66 -10.89
C THR A 633 -7.56 19.12 -10.77
N ALA A 634 -6.83 18.56 -9.83
CA ALA A 634 -5.40 18.76 -9.65
C ALA A 634 -4.69 17.40 -9.65
N GLU A 635 -3.62 17.29 -10.45
CA GLU A 635 -2.83 16.08 -10.60
C GLU A 635 -1.34 16.39 -10.51
N LYS A 636 -0.60 15.52 -9.83
CA LYS A 636 0.87 15.53 -9.78
C LYS A 636 1.37 14.11 -9.56
N GLU A 637 2.45 13.74 -10.25
CA GLU A 637 3.10 12.45 -10.07
C GLU A 637 3.51 12.24 -8.60
N GLY A 638 3.22 11.06 -8.05
CA GLY A 638 3.46 10.73 -6.64
C GLY A 638 2.38 11.22 -5.65
N PHE A 639 1.28 11.80 -6.14
CA PHE A 639 0.17 12.25 -5.31
C PHE A 639 -1.15 11.65 -5.79
N VAL A 640 -2.07 11.39 -4.86
CA VAL A 640 -3.46 11.13 -5.22
C VAL A 640 -4.08 12.44 -5.70
N SER A 641 -4.72 12.42 -6.87
CA SER A 641 -5.39 13.57 -7.47
C SER A 641 -6.52 14.10 -6.58
N ALA A 642 -6.81 15.38 -6.70
CA ALA A 642 -7.94 16.01 -6.03
C ALA A 642 -8.92 16.55 -7.04
N SER A 643 -10.20 16.53 -6.69
CA SER A 643 -11.27 17.21 -7.45
C SER A 643 -12.12 18.09 -6.56
N LYS A 644 -12.62 19.19 -7.12
CA LYS A 644 -13.54 20.11 -6.44
C LYS A 644 -14.59 20.64 -7.42
N ARG A 645 -15.86 20.53 -7.03
CA ARG A 645 -16.97 21.08 -7.81
C ARG A 645 -17.11 22.57 -7.53
N VAL A 646 -17.24 23.37 -8.59
CA VAL A 646 -17.32 24.85 -8.54
C VAL A 646 -18.45 25.36 -9.42
N GLU A 647 -19.28 26.25 -8.90
CA GLU A 647 -20.32 26.93 -9.66
C GLU A 647 -19.81 28.29 -10.18
N VAL A 648 -19.84 28.47 -11.49
CA VAL A 648 -19.55 29.75 -12.14
C VAL A 648 -20.87 30.46 -12.44
N ILE A 649 -21.13 31.55 -11.77
CA ILE A 649 -22.38 32.29 -11.94
C ILE A 649 -22.20 33.49 -12.88
N SER A 650 -23.31 33.82 -13.60
CA SER A 650 -23.32 34.95 -14.48
C SER A 650 -23.17 36.29 -13.71
N PRO A 651 -22.64 37.34 -14.30
CA PRO A 651 -22.58 38.64 -13.63
C PRO A 651 -23.97 39.19 -13.19
N GLU A 652 -25.03 38.75 -13.83
CA GLU A 652 -26.41 39.16 -13.51
C GLU A 652 -26.93 38.47 -12.24
N ASP A 653 -26.58 37.18 -12.05
CA ASP A 653 -27.01 36.39 -10.90
C ASP A 653 -26.10 36.57 -9.68
N ALA A 654 -24.91 37.10 -9.87
CA ALA A 654 -23.90 37.24 -8.84
C ALA A 654 -24.32 37.99 -7.56
N SER A 655 -25.26 38.93 -7.70
CA SER A 655 -25.79 39.74 -6.57
C SER A 655 -27.05 39.11 -5.94
N ARG A 656 -27.58 38.05 -6.53
CA ARG A 656 -28.86 37.42 -6.14
C ARG A 656 -28.68 36.01 -5.57
N LYS A 657 -27.55 35.33 -5.81
CA LYS A 657 -27.27 33.99 -5.29
C LYS A 657 -27.02 34.03 -3.80
N LEU A 658 -27.78 33.24 -3.05
CA LEU A 658 -27.59 33.05 -1.60
C LEU A 658 -26.74 31.82 -1.32
N VAL A 659 -26.08 31.81 -0.16
CA VAL A 659 -25.41 30.67 0.46
C VAL A 659 -25.91 30.55 1.89
N ILE A 660 -26.11 29.31 2.32
CA ILE A 660 -26.43 28.96 3.71
C ILE A 660 -25.15 28.45 4.37
N GLU A 661 -24.81 29.02 5.51
CA GLU A 661 -23.75 28.51 6.39
C GLU A 661 -24.37 28.10 7.72
N VAL A 662 -23.85 27.00 8.33
CA VAL A 662 -24.34 26.52 9.63
C VAL A 662 -23.18 26.41 10.60
N SER A 663 -23.39 26.83 11.84
CA SER A 663 -22.39 26.72 12.91
C SER A 663 -23.04 26.11 14.17
N PRO A 664 -22.49 25.04 14.74
CA PRO A 664 -21.39 24.21 14.22
C PRO A 664 -21.76 23.49 12.90
N GLU A 665 -20.77 23.17 12.05
CA GLU A 665 -20.97 22.48 10.78
C GLU A 665 -21.54 21.07 10.97
N THR A 666 -21.15 20.39 12.06
CA THR A 666 -21.70 19.11 12.49
C THR A 666 -22.54 19.33 13.73
N ALA A 667 -23.79 18.95 13.70
CA ALA A 667 -24.71 19.07 14.81
C ALA A 667 -25.04 17.70 15.42
N ILE A 668 -25.35 17.67 16.70
CA ILE A 668 -25.82 16.48 17.41
C ILE A 668 -27.30 16.71 17.77
N GLU A 669 -28.10 15.66 17.82
CA GLU A 669 -29.50 15.73 18.27
C GLU A 669 -29.62 16.52 19.58
N GLY A 670 -30.46 17.58 19.57
CA GLY A 670 -30.66 18.49 20.71
C GLY A 670 -29.80 19.76 20.67
N ASP A 671 -28.83 19.84 19.74
CA ASP A 671 -28.00 21.04 19.60
C ASP A 671 -28.78 22.24 19.07
N THR A 672 -28.27 23.40 19.40
CA THR A 672 -28.75 24.66 18.83
C THR A 672 -27.72 25.18 17.82
N ILE A 673 -28.13 25.21 16.55
CA ILE A 673 -27.33 25.67 15.44
C ILE A 673 -27.67 27.15 15.11
N THR A 674 -26.68 27.85 14.58
CA THR A 674 -26.85 29.17 13.98
C THR A 674 -26.77 29.04 12.47
N ILE A 675 -27.85 29.37 11.78
CA ILE A 675 -27.95 29.37 10.32
C ILE A 675 -27.68 30.79 9.86
N SER A 676 -26.66 31.00 9.02
CA SER A 676 -26.34 32.29 8.42
C SER A 676 -26.67 32.26 6.94
N VAL A 677 -27.36 33.27 6.43
CA VAL A 677 -27.69 33.43 5.01
C VAL A 677 -27.01 34.68 4.49
N ILE A 678 -26.09 34.48 3.54
CA ILE A 678 -25.26 35.53 2.98
C ILE A 678 -25.34 35.52 1.44
N THR A 679 -24.92 36.60 0.79
CA THR A 679 -24.73 36.58 -0.66
C THR A 679 -23.53 35.74 -1.02
N ALA A 680 -23.64 34.86 -2.03
CA ALA A 680 -22.55 33.95 -2.47
C ALA A 680 -21.27 34.70 -2.88
N ILE A 681 -21.39 35.93 -3.33
CA ILE A 681 -20.26 36.79 -3.68
C ILE A 681 -20.40 38.10 -2.93
N GLY A 682 -19.45 38.35 -2.07
CA GLY A 682 -19.41 39.50 -1.18
C GLY A 682 -19.57 39.13 0.28
N GLY A 683 -20.25 37.98 0.57
CA GLY A 683 -20.46 37.52 1.95
C GLY A 683 -21.38 38.46 2.75
N ASP A 684 -22.18 39.29 2.06
CA ASP A 684 -23.06 40.25 2.75
C ASP A 684 -24.23 39.54 3.38
N PRO A 685 -24.53 39.77 4.68
CA PRO A 685 -25.67 39.15 5.35
C PRO A 685 -27.01 39.64 4.78
N VAL A 686 -27.97 38.73 4.65
CA VAL A 686 -29.28 39.04 4.06
C VAL A 686 -30.40 38.91 5.11
N GLU A 687 -31.04 40.03 5.44
CA GLU A 687 -32.19 40.12 6.39
C GLU A 687 -33.51 39.69 5.73
N GLY A 688 -34.34 38.97 6.48
CA GLY A 688 -35.71 38.67 6.09
C GLY A 688 -35.88 37.48 5.15
N VAL A 689 -34.81 36.67 4.96
CA VAL A 689 -34.86 35.42 4.18
C VAL A 689 -35.62 34.37 4.99
N GLN A 690 -36.63 33.75 4.37
CA GLN A 690 -37.33 32.60 4.97
C GLN A 690 -36.42 31.38 4.87
N VAL A 691 -36.22 30.68 5.98
CA VAL A 691 -35.42 29.46 6.07
C VAL A 691 -36.36 28.30 6.37
N TYR A 692 -36.19 27.23 5.59
CA TYR A 692 -36.94 25.99 5.74
C TYR A 692 -36.01 24.86 6.14
N TYR A 693 -36.48 23.97 7.02
CA TYR A 693 -35.85 22.73 7.42
C TYR A 693 -36.78 21.60 7.01
N ASP A 694 -36.38 20.71 6.12
CA ASP A 694 -37.21 19.66 5.49
C ASP A 694 -38.56 20.19 4.96
N ASN A 695 -38.49 21.27 4.22
CA ASN A 695 -39.66 21.99 3.66
C ASN A 695 -40.58 22.63 4.73
N ASN A 696 -40.24 22.62 6.00
CA ASN A 696 -40.96 23.30 7.08
C ASN A 696 -40.34 24.65 7.39
N LEU A 697 -41.11 25.73 7.31
CA LEU A 697 -40.61 27.05 7.66
C LEU A 697 -40.24 27.12 9.15
N ILE A 698 -38.94 27.32 9.43
CA ILE A 698 -38.37 27.39 10.79
C ILE A 698 -38.19 28.85 11.28
N GLY A 699 -38.15 29.82 10.37
CA GLY A 699 -38.05 31.22 10.72
C GLY A 699 -37.62 32.12 9.56
N THR A 700 -37.23 33.34 9.92
CA THR A 700 -36.62 34.32 8.98
C THR A 700 -35.34 34.89 9.59
N THR A 701 -34.37 35.18 8.73
CA THR A 701 -33.08 35.75 9.16
C THR A 701 -33.26 37.18 9.71
N ASP A 702 -32.48 37.51 10.74
CA ASP A 702 -32.40 38.83 11.33
C ASP A 702 -31.53 39.80 10.49
N LYS A 703 -31.27 41.02 11.05
CA LYS A 703 -30.45 42.06 10.39
C LYS A 703 -28.98 41.63 10.15
N ASP A 704 -28.51 40.64 10.88
CA ASP A 704 -27.16 40.09 10.75
C ASP A 704 -27.17 38.84 9.85
N GLY A 705 -28.29 38.56 9.17
CA GLY A 705 -28.49 37.44 8.26
C GLY A 705 -28.64 36.11 8.99
N THR A 706 -28.87 36.08 10.31
CA THR A 706 -28.82 34.86 11.10
C THR A 706 -30.19 34.39 11.59
N LEU A 707 -30.32 33.06 11.77
CA LEU A 707 -31.45 32.40 12.40
C LEU A 707 -30.92 31.30 13.33
N VAL A 708 -31.46 31.22 14.55
CA VAL A 708 -31.09 30.18 15.52
C VAL A 708 -32.17 29.10 15.54
N TYR A 709 -31.77 27.85 15.44
CA TYR A 709 -32.68 26.69 15.41
C TYR A 709 -32.11 25.54 16.24
N THR A 710 -32.98 24.74 16.86
CA THR A 710 -32.59 23.55 17.62
C THR A 710 -32.99 22.32 16.83
N VAL A 711 -32.00 21.50 16.44
CA VAL A 711 -32.22 20.26 15.73
C VAL A 711 -32.67 19.16 16.70
N THR A 712 -33.63 18.36 16.34
CA THR A 712 -34.29 17.40 17.25
C THR A 712 -34.33 15.97 16.71
N GLU A 713 -33.97 15.75 15.50
CA GLU A 713 -33.99 14.43 14.84
C GLU A 713 -32.61 14.18 14.19
N PRO A 714 -32.01 13.01 14.40
CA PRO A 714 -30.77 12.66 13.72
C PRO A 714 -31.01 12.24 12.27
N GLY A 715 -30.02 12.41 11.43
CA GLY A 715 -30.05 12.09 10.00
C GLY A 715 -29.67 13.27 9.12
N MET A 716 -29.83 13.07 7.80
CA MET A 716 -29.62 14.13 6.80
C MET A 716 -30.87 14.99 6.67
N HIS A 717 -30.72 16.28 6.85
CA HIS A 717 -31.79 17.27 6.79
C HIS A 717 -31.49 18.33 5.74
N LYS A 718 -32.49 18.76 5.03
CA LYS A 718 -32.37 19.78 3.98
C LYS A 718 -32.75 21.15 4.51
N LEU A 719 -31.80 22.07 4.50
CA LEU A 719 -32.08 23.51 4.65
C LEU A 719 -32.31 24.15 3.29
N SER A 720 -33.30 24.99 3.16
CA SER A 720 -33.56 25.78 1.94
C SER A 720 -34.03 27.20 2.29
N THR A 721 -33.80 28.13 1.37
CA THR A 721 -34.12 29.56 1.58
C THR A 721 -35.11 30.07 0.53
N PHE A 722 -35.90 31.06 0.92
CA PHE A 722 -36.76 31.81 -0.02
C PHE A 722 -36.77 33.32 0.33
N ALA A 723 -36.54 34.15 -0.72
CA ALA A 723 -36.67 35.60 -0.64
C ALA A 723 -36.98 36.18 -2.04
N ASP A 724 -37.88 37.19 -2.14
CA ASP A 724 -38.46 37.65 -3.43
C ASP A 724 -37.45 38.10 -4.50
N ASP A 725 -36.28 38.66 -4.12
CA ASP A 725 -35.29 39.20 -5.06
C ASP A 725 -34.01 38.33 -5.17
N TYR A 726 -33.98 37.17 -4.52
CA TYR A 726 -32.84 36.29 -4.47
C TYR A 726 -33.11 34.92 -5.09
N LEU A 727 -32.04 34.24 -5.48
CA LEU A 727 -32.11 32.84 -5.92
C LEU A 727 -32.07 31.95 -4.67
N GLU A 728 -32.89 30.91 -4.66
CA GLU A 728 -32.95 29.94 -3.57
C GLU A 728 -31.60 29.30 -3.35
N ALA A 729 -31.27 29.03 -2.09
CA ALA A 729 -30.08 28.25 -1.67
C ALA A 729 -30.53 27.01 -0.91
N GLU A 730 -29.79 25.93 -1.05
CA GLU A 730 -30.00 24.67 -0.38
C GLU A 730 -28.70 24.19 0.26
N LEU A 731 -28.83 23.52 1.42
CA LEU A 731 -27.72 22.90 2.14
C LEU A 731 -28.25 21.62 2.81
N ASN A 732 -27.51 20.52 2.66
CA ASN A 732 -27.76 19.31 3.44
C ASN A 732 -26.98 19.40 4.74
N LEU A 733 -27.68 19.21 5.87
CA LEU A 733 -27.12 19.24 7.22
C LEU A 733 -27.21 17.82 7.80
N GLU A 734 -26.07 17.27 8.19
CA GLU A 734 -26.03 16.06 8.96
C GLU A 734 -26.21 16.35 10.46
N VAL A 735 -27.15 15.65 11.09
CA VAL A 735 -27.38 15.69 12.55
C VAL A 735 -27.06 14.30 13.11
N LEU A 736 -26.03 14.21 13.92
CA LEU A 736 -25.59 12.97 14.54
C LEU A 736 -26.55 12.55 15.66
N ALA A 737 -26.80 11.26 15.79
CA ALA A 737 -27.57 10.71 16.91
C ALA A 737 -26.83 10.92 18.22
N LEU A 738 -27.57 11.12 19.30
CA LEU A 738 -27.04 11.23 20.65
C LEU A 738 -26.83 9.82 21.24
N GLU A 739 -25.76 9.15 20.87
CA GLU A 739 -25.46 7.78 21.29
C GLU A 739 -24.04 7.59 21.79
N ALA A 740 -23.81 6.55 22.61
CA ALA A 740 -22.49 6.13 23.03
C ALA A 740 -22.00 4.99 22.14
N LYS A 741 -20.75 5.07 21.68
CA LYS A 741 -20.11 4.04 20.85
C LYS A 741 -18.73 3.74 21.41
N PHE A 742 -18.39 2.46 21.59
CA PHE A 742 -17.14 2.08 22.22
C PHE A 742 -16.22 1.38 21.23
N SER A 743 -14.94 1.78 21.24
CA SER A 743 -13.86 1.11 20.52
C SER A 743 -12.82 0.55 21.46
N TYR A 744 -12.15 -0.51 21.05
CA TYR A 744 -11.15 -1.23 21.82
C TYR A 744 -9.81 -1.18 21.08
N SER A 745 -8.72 -0.86 21.81
CA SER A 745 -7.38 -0.75 21.24
C SER A 745 -6.32 -1.21 22.24
N ASN A 746 -5.07 -1.33 21.78
CA ASN A 746 -3.89 -1.63 22.61
C ASN A 746 -4.06 -2.88 23.50
N LEU A 747 -4.67 -3.96 22.98
CA LEU A 747 -4.76 -5.22 23.72
C LEU A 747 -3.36 -5.76 24.00
N GLN A 748 -2.99 -5.89 25.27
CA GLN A 748 -1.71 -6.45 25.71
C GLN A 748 -1.91 -7.61 26.67
N VAL A 749 -1.09 -8.63 26.50
CA VAL A 749 -1.08 -9.82 27.36
C VAL A 749 0.32 -9.99 27.96
N THR A 750 0.43 -10.02 29.27
CA THR A 750 1.74 -10.08 29.94
C THR A 750 1.67 -10.95 31.21
N PRO A 751 2.62 -11.90 31.34
CA PRO A 751 3.59 -12.37 30.37
C PRO A 751 2.96 -13.26 29.28
N LEU A 752 3.62 -13.39 28.13
CA LEU A 752 3.16 -14.24 27.01
C LEU A 752 3.40 -15.74 27.23
N LEU A 753 4.26 -16.08 28.21
CA LEU A 753 4.57 -17.46 28.60
C LEU A 753 4.51 -17.57 30.11
N VAL A 754 3.67 -18.47 30.63
CA VAL A 754 3.50 -18.74 32.05
C VAL A 754 3.43 -20.24 32.35
N ARG A 755 3.51 -20.63 33.62
CA ARG A 755 3.25 -22.01 34.04
C ARG A 755 1.81 -22.17 34.49
N THR A 756 1.35 -23.42 34.46
CA THR A 756 0.01 -23.78 34.95
C THR A 756 -0.26 -23.17 36.33
N GLY A 757 -1.36 -22.40 36.44
CA GLY A 757 -1.81 -21.72 37.65
C GLY A 757 -1.13 -20.37 37.95
N GLU A 758 -0.21 -19.89 37.09
CA GLU A 758 0.36 -18.53 37.21
C GLU A 758 -0.59 -17.50 36.57
N ASP A 759 -0.51 -16.27 37.07
CA ASP A 759 -1.37 -15.17 36.61
C ASP A 759 -0.83 -14.52 35.35
N VAL A 760 -1.73 -14.26 34.39
CA VAL A 760 -1.52 -13.45 33.20
C VAL A 760 -2.36 -12.20 33.29
N THR A 761 -1.77 -11.06 33.05
CA THR A 761 -2.46 -9.76 33.03
C THR A 761 -2.79 -9.40 31.58
N VAL A 762 -4.07 -9.11 31.32
CA VAL A 762 -4.57 -8.63 30.03
C VAL A 762 -5.02 -7.18 30.22
N THR A 763 -4.51 -6.26 29.42
CA THR A 763 -4.94 -4.86 29.41
C THR A 763 -5.47 -4.47 28.03
N VAL A 764 -6.50 -3.64 28.01
CA VAL A 764 -7.09 -3.09 26.79
C VAL A 764 -7.53 -1.65 27.04
N ASP A 765 -7.29 -0.77 26.08
CA ASP A 765 -7.80 0.60 26.15
C ASP A 765 -9.20 0.63 25.52
N VAL A 766 -10.15 1.26 26.24
CA VAL A 766 -11.55 1.41 25.85
C VAL A 766 -11.85 2.89 25.72
N MET A 767 -12.30 3.33 24.55
CA MET A 767 -12.64 4.70 24.27
C MET A 767 -14.11 4.80 23.86
N ASN A 768 -14.84 5.78 24.41
CA ASN A 768 -16.16 6.12 23.90
C ASN A 768 -16.02 7.08 22.71
N THR A 769 -16.15 6.56 21.51
CA THR A 769 -16.10 7.33 20.24
C THR A 769 -17.45 7.91 19.85
N GLY A 770 -18.51 7.67 20.65
CA GLY A 770 -19.84 8.19 20.43
C GLY A 770 -20.02 9.65 20.85
N THR A 771 -21.24 10.15 20.66
CA THR A 771 -21.63 11.57 20.90
C THR A 771 -22.22 11.79 22.31
N SER A 772 -22.49 10.72 23.07
CA SER A 772 -23.02 10.81 24.45
C SER A 772 -22.24 9.93 25.40
N ALA A 773 -22.38 10.23 26.70
CA ALA A 773 -21.91 9.35 27.77
C ALA A 773 -22.67 8.02 27.73
N GLY A 774 -21.94 6.93 27.97
CA GLY A 774 -22.53 5.59 27.98
C GLY A 774 -21.79 4.59 28.85
N GLN A 775 -22.31 3.38 28.89
CA GLN A 775 -21.71 2.26 29.59
C GLN A 775 -21.62 1.05 28.69
N THR A 776 -20.49 0.32 28.80
CA THR A 776 -20.31 -0.94 28.11
C THR A 776 -19.73 -2.00 29.04
N ASP A 777 -20.07 -3.25 28.77
CA ASP A 777 -19.48 -4.40 29.46
C ASP A 777 -18.32 -4.92 28.61
N VAL A 778 -17.09 -4.58 28.98
CA VAL A 778 -15.87 -5.08 28.34
C VAL A 778 -15.72 -6.55 28.68
N GLN A 779 -15.88 -7.41 27.70
CA GLN A 779 -15.77 -8.86 27.87
C GLN A 779 -14.41 -9.37 27.42
N LEU A 780 -13.76 -10.14 28.26
CA LEU A 780 -12.57 -10.91 27.95
C LEU A 780 -12.96 -12.34 27.59
N LEU A 781 -12.65 -12.76 26.38
CA LEU A 781 -12.84 -14.16 25.97
C LEU A 781 -11.48 -14.87 25.93
N ILE A 782 -11.50 -16.16 26.31
CA ILE A 782 -10.35 -17.07 26.14
C ILE A 782 -10.83 -18.26 25.31
N ASN A 783 -10.20 -18.48 24.16
CA ASN A 783 -10.62 -19.49 23.19
C ASN A 783 -12.14 -19.41 22.90
N GLY A 784 -12.66 -18.20 22.69
CA GLY A 784 -14.07 -17.93 22.41
C GLY A 784 -15.03 -18.06 23.61
N THR A 785 -14.52 -18.29 24.84
CA THR A 785 -15.35 -18.42 26.04
C THR A 785 -15.11 -17.23 26.98
N VAL A 786 -16.18 -16.56 27.43
CA VAL A 786 -16.08 -15.40 28.34
C VAL A 786 -15.37 -15.82 29.63
N ALA A 787 -14.22 -15.26 29.89
CA ALA A 787 -13.37 -15.48 31.06
C ALA A 787 -13.49 -14.33 32.10
N GLY A 788 -13.87 -13.13 31.67
CA GLY A 788 -14.06 -11.96 32.54
C GLY A 788 -14.96 -10.94 31.89
N SER A 789 -15.53 -10.05 32.71
CA SER A 789 -16.31 -8.90 32.25
C SER A 789 -16.15 -7.74 33.22
N GLU A 790 -15.91 -6.52 32.72
CA GLU A 790 -15.79 -5.30 33.52
C GLU A 790 -16.70 -4.22 32.93
N ASN A 791 -17.55 -3.61 33.74
CA ASN A 791 -18.43 -2.54 33.28
C ASN A 791 -17.70 -1.20 33.34
N VAL A 792 -17.67 -0.50 32.24
CA VAL A 792 -17.00 0.79 32.07
C VAL A 792 -18.04 1.86 31.74
N SER A 793 -17.96 3.02 32.38
CA SER A 793 -18.79 4.20 32.08
C SER A 793 -17.87 5.34 31.66
N LEU A 794 -18.05 5.86 30.44
CA LEU A 794 -17.21 6.88 29.83
C LEU A 794 -18.08 8.01 29.27
N ASP A 795 -17.63 9.25 29.44
CA ASP A 795 -18.17 10.40 28.72
C ASP A 795 -17.76 10.33 27.23
N ALA A 796 -18.45 11.07 26.36
CA ALA A 796 -18.11 11.16 24.94
C ALA A 796 -16.63 11.60 24.76
N GLY A 797 -15.85 10.84 23.99
CA GLY A 797 -14.42 11.08 23.77
C GLY A 797 -13.50 10.68 24.93
N GLU A 798 -14.03 10.11 26.02
CA GLU A 798 -13.23 9.66 27.17
C GLU A 798 -12.65 8.25 26.90
N GLU A 799 -11.42 8.00 27.37
CA GLU A 799 -10.70 6.74 27.26
C GLU A 799 -10.29 6.22 28.63
N THR A 800 -10.30 4.91 28.80
CA THR A 800 -9.80 4.24 30.01
C THR A 800 -9.15 2.91 29.68
N THR A 801 -8.21 2.46 30.52
CA THR A 801 -7.59 1.13 30.38
C THR A 801 -8.26 0.14 31.32
N VAL A 802 -8.79 -0.96 30.78
CA VAL A 802 -9.35 -2.08 31.54
C VAL A 802 -8.28 -3.17 31.71
N THR A 803 -8.22 -3.76 32.91
CA THR A 803 -7.23 -4.78 33.26
C THR A 803 -7.92 -6.03 33.79
N PHE A 804 -7.65 -7.17 33.17
CA PHE A 804 -8.07 -8.49 33.67
C PHE A 804 -6.86 -9.27 34.16
N THR A 805 -7.07 -10.10 35.16
CA THR A 805 -6.08 -11.08 35.62
C THR A 805 -6.69 -12.48 35.48
N ILE A 806 -6.03 -13.34 34.74
CA ILE A 806 -6.49 -14.68 34.43
C ILE A 806 -5.39 -15.70 34.73
N SER A 807 -5.75 -16.96 34.95
CA SER A 807 -4.80 -18.08 35.05
C SER A 807 -5.40 -19.33 34.43
N GLN A 808 -4.56 -20.23 33.90
CA GLN A 808 -4.97 -21.47 33.25
C GLN A 808 -4.31 -22.66 33.96
N ASP A 809 -5.09 -23.70 34.21
CA ASP A 809 -4.63 -24.92 34.91
C ASP A 809 -4.11 -26.00 33.96
N GLU A 810 -4.32 -25.87 32.65
CA GLU A 810 -3.86 -26.79 31.63
C GLU A 810 -2.80 -26.14 30.74
N ALA A 811 -1.81 -26.90 30.33
CA ALA A 811 -0.80 -26.42 29.39
C ALA A 811 -1.38 -26.36 27.96
N GLY A 812 -1.07 -25.30 27.24
CA GLY A 812 -1.58 -25.08 25.91
C GLY A 812 -1.44 -23.62 25.45
N SER A 813 -1.78 -23.35 24.22
CA SER A 813 -1.90 -22.01 23.65
C SER A 813 -3.32 -21.49 23.87
N TYR A 814 -3.45 -20.27 24.35
CA TYR A 814 -4.71 -19.62 24.68
C TYR A 814 -4.86 -18.31 23.94
N GLU A 815 -5.89 -18.22 23.10
CA GLU A 815 -6.26 -17.00 22.42
C GLU A 815 -7.08 -16.12 23.39
N VAL A 816 -6.70 -14.87 23.47
CA VAL A 816 -7.36 -13.80 24.24
C VAL A 816 -8.04 -12.87 23.26
N GLN A 817 -9.32 -12.59 23.45
CA GLN A 817 -10.07 -11.66 22.62
C GLN A 817 -10.82 -10.64 23.49
N VAL A 818 -10.74 -9.36 23.10
CA VAL A 818 -11.57 -8.27 23.63
C VAL A 818 -12.04 -7.41 22.46
N GLY A 819 -13.36 -7.38 22.22
CA GLY A 819 -13.90 -6.79 20.99
C GLY A 819 -13.35 -7.51 19.78
N ASP A 820 -12.82 -6.74 18.80
CA ASP A 820 -12.20 -7.26 17.59
C ASP A 820 -10.69 -7.51 17.73
N SER A 821 -10.11 -7.19 18.90
CA SER A 821 -8.67 -7.35 19.15
C SER A 821 -8.36 -8.73 19.73
N THR A 822 -7.35 -9.41 19.16
CA THR A 822 -6.89 -10.73 19.62
C THR A 822 -5.41 -10.73 19.99
N ALA A 823 -5.04 -11.60 20.95
CA ALA A 823 -3.66 -11.86 21.35
C ALA A 823 -3.55 -13.31 21.83
N VAL A 824 -2.34 -13.87 21.90
CA VAL A 824 -2.12 -15.26 22.32
C VAL A 824 -1.07 -15.30 23.43
N PHE A 825 -1.27 -16.19 24.41
CA PHE A 825 -0.27 -16.54 25.41
C PHE A 825 -0.16 -18.07 25.57
N GLU A 826 0.96 -18.53 26.06
CA GLU A 826 1.25 -19.95 26.26
C GLU A 826 1.36 -20.31 27.74
N VAL A 827 0.87 -21.50 28.08
CA VAL A 827 0.95 -22.08 29.41
C VAL A 827 1.73 -23.39 29.35
N GLU A 828 2.84 -23.47 30.06
CA GLU A 828 3.66 -24.67 30.19
C GLU A 828 3.29 -25.50 31.41
N THR A 829 3.57 -26.81 31.38
CA THR A 829 3.39 -27.69 32.55
C THR A 829 4.38 -27.33 33.66
N SER A 830 3.89 -27.20 34.88
CA SER A 830 4.76 -27.13 36.06
C SER A 830 5.50 -28.46 36.26
N ALA A 831 6.67 -28.63 35.64
CA ALA A 831 7.53 -29.76 35.92
C ALA A 831 8.09 -29.64 37.33
N LEU A 832 7.94 -30.68 38.16
CA LEU A 832 8.63 -30.77 39.44
C LEU A 832 10.14 -30.67 39.19
N PRO A 833 10.90 -29.81 39.91
CA PRO A 833 12.31 -29.63 39.64
C PRO A 833 13.07 -30.90 39.93
N ALA A 834 13.64 -31.52 38.90
CA ALA A 834 14.78 -32.41 39.08
C ALA A 834 15.95 -31.57 39.68
N PRO A 835 16.65 -32.02 40.69
CA PRO A 835 17.67 -31.22 41.35
C PRO A 835 18.90 -31.10 40.47
N GLY A 836 19.14 -29.95 39.92
CA GLY A 836 20.41 -29.57 39.33
C GLY A 836 20.31 -28.79 38.02
N ILE A 837 20.61 -27.57 38.15
CA ILE A 837 20.99 -26.53 37.24
C ILE A 837 19.96 -25.40 37.21
N ALA A 838 20.19 -24.47 38.14
CA ALA A 838 19.60 -23.15 38.10
C ALA A 838 20.59 -22.18 37.43
N VAL A 839 20.01 -21.15 36.87
CA VAL A 839 20.56 -19.84 36.47
C VAL A 839 20.78 -19.65 34.97
N ALA A 840 19.91 -18.96 34.35
CA ALA A 840 20.09 -17.68 33.62
C ALA A 840 19.08 -17.49 32.52
N VAL A 841 17.90 -17.02 32.84
CA VAL A 841 17.06 -16.29 31.86
C VAL A 841 16.17 -15.34 32.64
N ILE A 842 16.68 -14.22 33.11
CA ILE A 842 15.93 -13.02 33.53
C ILE A 842 16.93 -11.87 33.50
N ALA A 843 17.07 -11.16 32.40
CA ALA A 843 17.74 -9.85 32.38
C ALA A 843 17.47 -8.95 31.16
N VAL A 844 16.74 -9.33 30.14
CA VAL A 844 16.67 -8.51 28.92
C VAL A 844 15.36 -7.75 28.69
N MET A 845 14.27 -8.04 29.41
CA MET A 845 12.99 -7.30 29.22
C MET A 845 12.74 -6.11 30.16
N THR A 846 13.72 -5.69 30.96
CA THR A 846 13.54 -4.55 31.91
C THR A 846 14.18 -3.24 31.44
N MET A 847 14.89 -3.19 30.34
CA MET A 847 15.55 -1.96 29.86
C MET A 847 14.71 -1.09 28.90
N ALA A 848 13.84 -1.65 28.12
CA ALA A 848 12.98 -0.88 27.18
C ALA A 848 11.90 -0.03 27.87
N LEU A 849 11.55 -0.32 29.13
CA LEU A 849 10.51 0.40 29.90
C LEU A 849 11.05 1.55 30.76
N LEU A 850 12.36 1.74 30.84
CA LEU A 850 12.98 2.78 31.70
C LEU A 850 13.41 4.04 30.91
N ILE A 851 13.47 4.01 29.61
CA ILE A 851 13.87 5.16 28.78
C ILE A 851 12.69 6.12 28.54
N ARG A 852 11.47 5.64 28.51
CA ARG A 852 10.25 6.47 28.28
C ARG A 852 9.74 7.24 29.52
N ARG A 853 10.44 7.24 30.65
CA ARG A 853 10.02 7.89 31.91
C ARG A 853 10.90 9.08 32.32
N LYS A 854 11.79 9.58 31.47
CA LYS A 854 12.71 10.68 31.83
C LYS A 854 12.45 12.03 31.14
N GLU A 855 11.51 12.11 30.22
CA GLU A 855 11.18 13.37 29.52
C GLU A 855 9.86 14.04 29.92
N GLY A 856 9.40 13.79 31.12
CA GLY A 856 8.24 14.46 31.68
C GLY A 856 8.50 15.24 32.97
N LYS A 857 9.56 16.10 32.99
CA LYS A 857 9.70 17.16 34.00
C LYS A 857 10.91 18.05 33.71
N LYS A 858 10.70 19.06 32.86
CA LYS A 858 11.20 20.43 33.15
C LYS A 858 10.42 21.42 32.32
#